data_37c294ef45cf88a6ce5d2153494a4c5c
#
_entry.id   37c294ef45cf88a6ce5d2153494a4c5c
#
_cell.length_a   1.000
_cell.length_b   1.000
_cell.length_c   1.000
_cell.angle_alpha   90.00
_cell.angle_beta   90.00
_cell.angle_gamma   90.00
#
_symmetry.space_group_name_H-M   'P 1'
#
loop_
_entity.id
_entity.type
_entity.pdbx_description
1 polymer ?
#
loop_
_entity_poly.entity_id
_entity_poly.type
_entity_poly.pdbx_seq_one_letter_code
_entity_poly.pdbx_strand_id
1 'polypeptide(L)'
;MNVNSSARDLRFDGKVVVVTGAGGGLGRAYALFFGSRGASVVVNDLGGSFKGEGNSTKAADVVVDEIKKAGGKAVANYDSVEFGEKIIETAVKTFGTIHILINNAGILRDIAFRNMKDDDWNLIMKVHVKGSYKCARAAWPIFRKQRYGRIINTASAAGLFGSFGQTNYAAAKLAMVGFSETLAREGAKYNILCNAIAPIAASRMTETVMPPEVLETLKPEWVVPLVAVLVHESNEEESGGIFEVGGGHIAKLRWERSKGALLKTDSSLTPSALLKKWSDINDFSTCEHPSGPANFMELLELARGLGTNEQGEEVNFKDKVVVVTGAGAGLGRAYALLFAQLGASVVVNDVMNPGPTVNEIRKAGGKAVGSKHSVEDGEAVIETAVKAFGTVHVVINNAGILRDKSFASMTDEQWDQVMAVHLNGTYKVTKAAWPIFLKQKYGRKLFRRQTRHSWFLQGIGKRRCQAPEPATGGLYETGSGWFGKTRWQRSGGCGFPVDTPLTPEVVRTSWKVITNFNDGRADHPESPQDGLKNVMQNMQNRKAGPKERAINQGVLENIEKAKKARTQGTPFEYNDKEVILYNLGIGAKKTDLKWVFEGDESFEALPTFGVIPGFDAETPFSYDEIIPRFNPMTLLHGEQFLEIKKYPIPTSGTLTSYPTLFEVVDKGAAAVAVTRTETRDSTGDLVFVNESTIFLRGSGNFGGPARGAAPDAVVDEKTTEDQAVLYRLSGDRNPLHVDPDFSKVGGFKTPILHGLCFMGIAGKHIYQTFGAFKNIKVRFAGVVIPGQTLRTEMWKEGNKVIFQTGVVETGKLAITAAAAQLVEGGVKL
;
A
#
# COMPACT_ATOMS: atom_id res chain seq x y z
N MET A 1 2.64 -26.27 -21.95
CA MET A 1 3.57 -27.29 -21.37
C MET A 1 2.83 -28.61 -21.25
N ASN A 2 3.21 -29.62 -22.06
CA ASN A 2 2.78 -31.01 -21.85
C ASN A 2 3.57 -31.56 -20.66
N VAL A 3 2.99 -31.58 -19.49
CA VAL A 3 3.61 -32.13 -18.28
C VAL A 3 3.42 -33.64 -18.32
N ASN A 4 4.39 -34.34 -18.86
CA ASN A 4 4.47 -35.82 -18.75
C ASN A 4 4.60 -36.21 -17.26
N SER A 5 4.07 -37.35 -16.90
CA SER A 5 3.95 -37.91 -15.53
C SER A 5 5.25 -38.14 -14.74
N SER A 6 6.41 -37.79 -15.31
CA SER A 6 7.74 -37.81 -14.68
C SER A 6 8.13 -36.49 -13.99
N ALA A 7 7.28 -35.48 -13.98
CA ALA A 7 7.55 -34.14 -13.45
C ALA A 7 7.60 -34.04 -11.91
N ARG A 8 7.57 -35.17 -11.18
CA ARG A 8 7.62 -35.15 -9.70
C ARG A 8 8.99 -34.80 -9.12
N ASP A 9 10.05 -34.81 -9.94
CA ASP A 9 11.42 -34.64 -9.44
C ASP A 9 12.27 -33.80 -10.41
N LEU A 10 12.06 -32.45 -10.42
CA LEU A 10 12.96 -31.54 -11.14
C LEU A 10 14.38 -31.68 -10.57
N ARG A 11 15.29 -32.18 -11.41
CA ARG A 11 16.71 -32.38 -11.07
C ARG A 11 17.58 -31.31 -11.69
N PHE A 12 18.66 -30.96 -11.00
CA PHE A 12 19.62 -29.92 -11.42
C PHE A 12 21.05 -30.49 -11.46
N ASP A 13 21.19 -31.78 -11.73
CA ASP A 13 22.49 -32.46 -11.81
C ASP A 13 23.39 -31.78 -12.86
N GLY A 14 24.63 -31.51 -12.48
CA GLY A 14 25.60 -30.81 -13.33
C GLY A 14 25.37 -29.30 -13.48
N LYS A 15 24.29 -28.72 -12.92
CA LYS A 15 24.07 -27.28 -12.91
C LYS A 15 24.81 -26.61 -11.75
N VAL A 16 25.32 -25.42 -12.00
CA VAL A 16 25.92 -24.57 -10.97
C VAL A 16 25.01 -23.38 -10.74
N VAL A 17 24.58 -23.21 -9.48
CA VAL A 17 23.61 -22.19 -9.05
C VAL A 17 24.31 -21.21 -8.11
N VAL A 18 24.20 -19.92 -8.41
CA VAL A 18 24.63 -18.85 -7.51
C VAL A 18 23.38 -18.20 -6.91
N VAL A 19 23.30 -18.17 -5.56
CA VAL A 19 22.21 -17.52 -4.83
C VAL A 19 22.79 -16.41 -3.99
N THR A 20 22.36 -15.15 -4.22
CA THR A 20 22.79 -14.02 -3.41
C THR A 20 21.83 -13.81 -2.23
N GLY A 21 22.37 -13.38 -1.06
CA GLY A 21 21.61 -13.28 0.17
C GLY A 21 21.09 -14.64 0.66
N ALA A 22 21.94 -15.67 0.56
CA ALA A 22 21.55 -17.06 0.78
C ALA A 22 21.77 -17.57 2.20
N GLY A 23 22.22 -16.75 3.14
CA GLY A 23 22.41 -17.10 4.55
C GLY A 23 21.11 -17.21 5.37
N GLY A 24 19.95 -16.85 4.80
CA GLY A 24 18.67 -16.94 5.49
C GLY A 24 17.46 -16.76 4.59
N GLY A 25 16.25 -16.93 5.14
CA GLY A 25 14.97 -16.68 4.46
C GLY A 25 14.88 -17.38 3.08
N LEU A 26 14.39 -16.66 2.09
CA LEU A 26 14.21 -17.15 0.72
C LEU A 26 15.52 -17.68 0.10
N GLY A 27 16.62 -16.96 0.27
CA GLY A 27 17.90 -17.34 -0.32
C GLY A 27 18.39 -18.68 0.23
N ARG A 28 18.25 -18.91 1.55
CA ARG A 28 18.57 -20.20 2.16
C ARG A 28 17.67 -21.32 1.62
N ALA A 29 16.35 -21.07 1.50
CA ALA A 29 15.42 -22.06 0.97
C ALA A 29 15.79 -22.46 -0.48
N TYR A 30 16.15 -21.50 -1.33
CA TYR A 30 16.65 -21.78 -2.68
C TYR A 30 17.93 -22.63 -2.65
N ALA A 31 18.93 -22.22 -1.84
CA ALA A 31 20.23 -22.90 -1.79
C ALA A 31 20.07 -24.37 -1.34
N LEU A 32 19.28 -24.63 -0.30
CA LEU A 32 18.99 -25.97 0.19
C LEU A 32 18.25 -26.82 -0.85
N PHE A 33 17.25 -26.25 -1.51
CA PHE A 33 16.50 -26.95 -2.54
C PHE A 33 17.40 -27.37 -3.71
N PHE A 34 18.16 -26.44 -4.28
CA PHE A 34 19.02 -26.76 -5.43
C PHE A 34 20.11 -27.76 -5.05
N GLY A 35 20.70 -27.63 -3.84
CA GLY A 35 21.68 -28.57 -3.32
C GLY A 35 21.10 -29.99 -3.17
N SER A 36 19.88 -30.13 -2.66
CA SER A 36 19.20 -31.43 -2.53
C SER A 36 18.80 -32.05 -3.87
N ARG A 37 18.73 -31.27 -4.94
CA ARG A 37 18.34 -31.68 -6.29
C ARG A 37 19.56 -31.87 -7.24
N GLY A 38 20.76 -31.96 -6.67
CA GLY A 38 21.98 -32.32 -7.41
C GLY A 38 22.78 -31.15 -7.98
N ALA A 39 22.36 -29.91 -7.76
CA ALA A 39 23.13 -28.75 -8.16
C ALA A 39 24.38 -28.53 -7.28
N SER A 40 25.41 -27.88 -7.87
CA SER A 40 26.51 -27.29 -7.13
C SER A 40 26.15 -25.83 -6.80
N VAL A 41 26.14 -25.46 -5.51
CA VAL A 41 25.58 -24.20 -5.05
C VAL A 41 26.66 -23.27 -4.50
N VAL A 42 26.70 -22.01 -4.98
CA VAL A 42 27.42 -20.92 -4.33
C VAL A 42 26.43 -20.19 -3.41
N VAL A 43 26.70 -20.25 -2.12
CA VAL A 43 25.92 -19.60 -1.07
C VAL A 43 26.58 -18.26 -0.79
N ASN A 44 26.09 -17.17 -1.39
CA ASN A 44 26.63 -15.84 -1.13
C ASN A 44 25.79 -15.14 -0.06
N ASP A 45 26.45 -14.66 0.98
CA ASP A 45 25.85 -13.79 2.00
C ASP A 45 26.94 -12.95 2.70
N LEU A 46 26.75 -11.65 2.78
CA LEU A 46 27.64 -10.74 3.50
C LEU A 46 27.52 -10.90 5.03
N GLY A 47 26.44 -11.56 5.51
CA GLY A 47 26.20 -11.77 6.93
C GLY A 47 25.73 -10.52 7.68
N GLY A 48 25.36 -9.47 7.00
CA GLY A 48 24.82 -8.24 7.58
C GLY A 48 23.38 -8.39 8.09
N SER A 49 22.94 -7.40 8.86
CA SER A 49 21.55 -7.27 9.28
C SER A 49 20.64 -6.97 8.09
N PHE A 50 19.32 -7.13 8.27
CA PHE A 50 18.34 -6.76 7.23
C PHE A 50 18.35 -5.24 6.91
N LYS A 51 18.98 -4.41 7.74
CA LYS A 51 19.23 -2.97 7.48
C LYS A 51 20.51 -2.70 6.72
N GLY A 52 21.29 -3.73 6.38
CA GLY A 52 22.58 -3.60 5.71
C GLY A 52 23.73 -3.19 6.63
N GLU A 53 23.68 -3.55 7.90
CA GLU A 53 24.70 -3.23 8.91
C GLU A 53 25.46 -4.49 9.34
N GLY A 54 26.77 -4.39 9.49
CA GLY A 54 27.65 -5.48 9.92
C GLY A 54 27.95 -6.50 8.82
N ASN A 55 28.79 -7.45 9.16
CA ASN A 55 29.15 -8.61 8.33
C ASN A 55 29.46 -9.83 9.20
N SER A 56 29.27 -11.03 8.65
CA SER A 56 29.60 -12.30 9.31
C SER A 56 29.66 -13.43 8.30
N THR A 57 30.68 -14.26 8.39
CA THR A 57 30.80 -15.47 7.55
C THR A 57 29.83 -16.57 7.97
N LYS A 58 29.41 -16.60 9.22
CA LYS A 58 28.59 -17.67 9.82
C LYS A 58 27.32 -17.99 9.06
N ALA A 59 26.63 -16.98 8.51
CA ALA A 59 25.34 -17.22 7.85
C ALA A 59 25.46 -18.08 6.58
N ALA A 60 26.46 -17.79 5.73
CA ALA A 60 26.72 -18.58 4.55
C ALA A 60 27.27 -19.97 4.90
N ASP A 61 28.19 -20.06 5.87
CA ASP A 61 28.81 -21.33 6.30
C ASP A 61 27.77 -22.32 6.81
N VAL A 62 26.82 -21.88 7.63
CA VAL A 62 25.73 -22.74 8.15
C VAL A 62 24.97 -23.41 7.01
N VAL A 63 24.58 -22.64 5.99
CA VAL A 63 23.83 -23.17 4.85
C VAL A 63 24.68 -24.12 4.01
N VAL A 64 25.96 -23.82 3.81
CA VAL A 64 26.91 -24.69 3.11
C VAL A 64 27.05 -26.02 3.84
N ASP A 65 27.19 -26.00 5.19
CA ASP A 65 27.30 -27.20 5.99
C ASP A 65 26.02 -28.06 5.96
N GLU A 66 24.84 -27.42 5.96
CA GLU A 66 23.57 -28.11 5.81
C GLU A 66 23.49 -28.83 4.46
N ILE A 67 23.87 -28.17 3.36
CA ILE A 67 23.87 -28.77 2.02
C ILE A 67 24.85 -29.94 1.97
N LYS A 68 26.07 -29.78 2.48
CA LYS A 68 27.09 -30.86 2.52
C LYS A 68 26.69 -32.02 3.37
N LYS A 69 26.09 -31.78 4.55
CA LYS A 69 25.55 -32.85 5.43
C LYS A 69 24.44 -33.67 4.77
N ALA A 70 23.65 -33.03 3.90
CA ALA A 70 22.63 -33.68 3.08
C ALA A 70 23.21 -34.39 1.82
N GLY A 71 24.54 -34.41 1.65
CA GLY A 71 25.20 -35.03 0.49
C GLY A 71 25.32 -34.17 -0.76
N GLY A 72 24.92 -32.89 -0.68
CA GLY A 72 25.01 -31.93 -1.77
C GLY A 72 26.40 -31.23 -1.88
N LYS A 73 26.57 -30.44 -2.93
CA LYS A 73 27.82 -29.69 -3.20
C LYS A 73 27.56 -28.18 -3.00
N ALA A 74 28.31 -27.55 -2.10
CA ALA A 74 28.19 -26.12 -1.88
C ALA A 74 29.53 -25.47 -1.47
N VAL A 75 29.65 -24.15 -1.75
CA VAL A 75 30.76 -23.27 -1.32
C VAL A 75 30.19 -21.95 -0.85
N ALA A 76 30.75 -21.39 0.24
CA ALA A 76 30.41 -20.07 0.71
C ALA A 76 31.13 -18.96 -0.06
N ASN A 77 30.48 -17.82 -0.18
CA ASN A 77 31.06 -16.55 -0.64
C ASN A 77 30.55 -15.41 0.24
N TYR A 78 31.42 -14.51 0.66
CA TYR A 78 31.13 -13.45 1.64
C TYR A 78 31.24 -12.03 1.06
N ASP A 79 31.43 -11.93 -0.27
CA ASP A 79 31.55 -10.63 -0.93
C ASP A 79 30.20 -9.93 -1.00
N SER A 80 30.23 -8.59 -0.93
CA SER A 80 29.05 -7.77 -1.25
C SER A 80 28.65 -7.97 -2.69
N VAL A 81 27.34 -7.96 -2.97
CA VAL A 81 26.79 -8.00 -4.35
C VAL A 81 27.30 -6.87 -5.23
N GLU A 82 27.83 -5.80 -4.66
CA GLU A 82 28.50 -4.72 -5.39
C GLU A 82 29.74 -5.18 -6.14
N PHE A 83 30.34 -6.28 -5.69
CA PHE A 83 31.47 -6.95 -6.32
C PHE A 83 31.01 -8.27 -6.95
N GLY A 84 29.95 -8.21 -7.78
CA GLY A 84 29.33 -9.39 -8.39
C GLY A 84 30.30 -10.26 -9.16
N GLU A 85 31.38 -9.69 -9.71
CA GLU A 85 32.48 -10.41 -10.36
C GLU A 85 33.14 -11.42 -9.41
N LYS A 86 33.38 -11.06 -8.13
CA LYS A 86 34.00 -11.96 -7.15
C LYS A 86 33.08 -13.13 -6.78
N ILE A 87 31.77 -12.86 -6.75
CA ILE A 87 30.77 -13.89 -6.48
C ILE A 87 30.72 -14.91 -7.61
N ILE A 88 30.69 -14.43 -8.86
CA ILE A 88 30.70 -15.32 -10.05
C ILE A 88 32.04 -16.04 -10.21
N GLU A 89 33.15 -15.36 -9.91
CA GLU A 89 34.49 -15.97 -9.88
C GLU A 89 34.58 -17.17 -8.93
N THR A 90 33.91 -17.10 -7.76
CA THR A 90 33.82 -18.23 -6.82
C THR A 90 33.17 -19.43 -7.46
N ALA A 91 32.06 -19.24 -8.22
CA ALA A 91 31.42 -20.34 -8.96
C ALA A 91 32.34 -20.94 -10.02
N VAL A 92 33.05 -20.09 -10.80
CA VAL A 92 33.96 -20.52 -11.85
C VAL A 92 35.19 -21.24 -11.29
N LYS A 93 35.80 -20.72 -10.23
CA LYS A 93 36.97 -21.33 -9.58
C LYS A 93 36.65 -22.67 -8.94
N THR A 94 35.46 -22.81 -8.32
CA THR A 94 35.10 -24.00 -7.56
C THR A 94 34.45 -25.06 -8.43
N PHE A 95 33.57 -24.66 -9.35
CA PHE A 95 32.73 -25.57 -10.13
C PHE A 95 32.89 -25.46 -11.65
N GLY A 96 33.81 -24.63 -12.11
CA GLY A 96 34.17 -24.47 -13.54
C GLY A 96 33.25 -23.53 -14.34
N THR A 97 32.06 -23.21 -13.88
CA THR A 97 31.07 -22.37 -14.60
C THR A 97 29.94 -21.85 -13.68
N ILE A 98 28.96 -21.18 -14.26
CA ILE A 98 27.66 -20.85 -13.69
C ILE A 98 26.55 -21.11 -14.71
N HIS A 99 25.40 -21.64 -14.27
CA HIS A 99 24.22 -21.89 -15.11
C HIS A 99 23.00 -21.08 -14.69
N ILE A 100 22.84 -20.87 -13.38
CA ILE A 100 21.67 -20.25 -12.78
C ILE A 100 22.13 -19.16 -11.80
N LEU A 101 21.59 -17.95 -11.95
CA LEU A 101 21.82 -16.82 -11.05
C LEU A 101 20.50 -16.41 -10.40
N ILE A 102 20.44 -16.42 -9.07
CA ILE A 102 19.29 -15.93 -8.30
C ILE A 102 19.71 -14.67 -7.55
N ASN A 103 19.34 -13.51 -8.09
CA ASN A 103 19.51 -12.20 -7.48
C ASN A 103 18.43 -11.99 -6.41
N ASN A 104 18.73 -12.44 -5.19
CA ASN A 104 17.82 -12.41 -4.06
C ASN A 104 18.29 -11.46 -2.94
N ALA A 105 19.59 -11.14 -2.88
CA ALA A 105 20.13 -10.24 -1.84
C ALA A 105 19.34 -8.94 -1.75
N GLY A 106 19.00 -8.53 -0.53
CA GLY A 106 18.24 -7.33 -0.31
C GLY A 106 18.20 -6.89 1.15
N ILE A 107 17.94 -5.62 1.34
CA ILE A 107 17.82 -4.94 2.63
C ILE A 107 16.60 -4.01 2.64
N LEU A 108 16.18 -3.57 3.83
CA LEU A 108 15.11 -2.58 4.02
C LEU A 108 15.63 -1.35 4.77
N ARG A 109 15.23 -0.19 4.29
CA ARG A 109 15.42 1.11 4.93
C ARG A 109 14.11 1.89 4.81
N ASP A 110 13.06 1.36 5.47
CA ASP A 110 11.71 1.90 5.40
C ASP A 110 11.62 3.18 6.20
N ILE A 111 11.32 4.27 5.50
CA ILE A 111 11.20 5.60 6.08
C ILE A 111 10.33 6.48 5.17
N ALA A 112 9.45 7.29 5.76
CA ALA A 112 8.64 8.22 4.99
C ALA A 112 9.53 9.14 4.15
N PHE A 113 9.13 9.42 2.90
CA PHE A 113 9.95 10.16 1.91
C PHE A 113 10.48 11.51 2.46
N ARG A 114 9.69 12.21 3.26
CA ARG A 114 10.09 13.47 3.91
C ARG A 114 11.34 13.32 4.80
N ASN A 115 11.48 12.17 5.46
CA ASN A 115 12.54 11.89 6.44
C ASN A 115 13.70 11.07 5.85
N MET A 116 13.53 10.55 4.62
CA MET A 116 14.53 9.71 3.95
C MET A 116 15.83 10.46 3.75
N LYS A 117 16.96 9.89 4.16
CA LYS A 117 18.29 10.41 3.90
C LYS A 117 18.85 9.84 2.61
N ASP A 118 19.84 10.52 2.04
CA ASP A 118 20.50 10.05 0.83
C ASP A 118 21.17 8.69 1.02
N ASP A 119 21.73 8.42 2.21
CA ASP A 119 22.31 7.12 2.51
C ASP A 119 21.26 6.00 2.51
N ASP A 120 20.02 6.27 2.97
CA ASP A 120 18.92 5.29 2.92
C ASP A 120 18.50 5.00 1.48
N TRP A 121 18.50 6.00 0.62
CA TRP A 121 18.24 5.86 -0.81
C TRP A 121 19.38 5.10 -1.50
N ASN A 122 20.59 5.61 -1.36
CA ASN A 122 21.77 5.11 -2.07
C ASN A 122 22.07 3.65 -1.73
N LEU A 123 21.99 3.26 -0.45
CA LEU A 123 22.27 1.90 -0.04
C LEU A 123 21.24 0.90 -0.62
N ILE A 124 19.96 1.26 -0.67
CA ILE A 124 18.94 0.43 -1.32
C ILE A 124 19.23 0.26 -2.82
N MET A 125 19.52 1.35 -3.54
CA MET A 125 19.87 1.28 -4.97
C MET A 125 21.13 0.45 -5.21
N LYS A 126 22.12 0.60 -4.34
CA LYS A 126 23.41 -0.07 -4.39
C LYS A 126 23.27 -1.59 -4.26
N VAL A 127 22.51 -2.05 -3.27
CA VAL A 127 22.33 -3.48 -3.01
C VAL A 127 21.40 -4.13 -4.05
N HIS A 128 20.20 -3.55 -4.24
CA HIS A 128 19.18 -4.19 -5.06
C HIS A 128 19.42 -4.03 -6.57
N VAL A 129 19.72 -2.80 -7.01
CA VAL A 129 19.80 -2.49 -8.44
C VAL A 129 21.21 -2.74 -8.96
N LYS A 130 22.21 -2.06 -8.39
CA LYS A 130 23.60 -2.20 -8.82
C LYS A 130 24.15 -3.59 -8.54
N GLY A 131 23.81 -4.19 -7.39
CA GLY A 131 24.23 -5.55 -7.04
C GLY A 131 23.71 -6.60 -8.03
N SER A 132 22.42 -6.56 -8.38
CA SER A 132 21.85 -7.47 -9.38
C SER A 132 22.46 -7.25 -10.77
N TYR A 133 22.69 -5.98 -11.17
CA TYR A 133 23.40 -5.62 -12.40
C TYR A 133 24.82 -6.22 -12.41
N LYS A 134 25.60 -6.05 -11.34
CA LYS A 134 27.00 -6.52 -11.25
C LYS A 134 27.10 -8.04 -11.34
N CYS A 135 26.24 -8.76 -10.63
CA CYS A 135 26.19 -10.23 -10.68
C CYS A 135 25.78 -10.73 -12.07
N ALA A 136 24.72 -10.17 -12.65
CA ALA A 136 24.28 -10.54 -13.99
C ALA A 136 25.34 -10.20 -15.06
N ARG A 137 25.99 -9.03 -14.95
CA ARG A 137 27.03 -8.55 -15.85
C ARG A 137 28.24 -9.49 -15.87
N ALA A 138 28.67 -9.99 -14.71
CA ALA A 138 29.77 -10.93 -14.58
C ALA A 138 29.41 -12.33 -15.13
N ALA A 139 28.16 -12.78 -14.94
CA ALA A 139 27.69 -14.08 -15.44
C ALA A 139 27.43 -14.08 -16.97
N TRP A 140 27.08 -12.93 -17.55
CA TRP A 140 26.57 -12.81 -18.91
C TRP A 140 27.52 -13.38 -19.99
N PRO A 141 28.87 -13.14 -20.01
CA PRO A 141 29.77 -13.71 -20.98
C PRO A 141 29.81 -15.24 -20.93
N ILE A 142 29.69 -15.83 -19.72
CA ILE A 142 29.67 -17.28 -19.49
C ILE A 142 28.39 -17.87 -20.07
N PHE A 143 27.22 -17.29 -19.72
CA PHE A 143 25.94 -17.71 -20.29
C PHE A 143 25.89 -17.66 -21.80
N ARG A 144 26.42 -16.59 -22.39
CA ARG A 144 26.50 -16.46 -23.86
C ARG A 144 27.41 -17.53 -24.50
N LYS A 145 28.57 -17.80 -23.91
CA LYS A 145 29.52 -18.80 -24.41
C LYS A 145 28.93 -20.21 -24.39
N GLN A 146 28.27 -20.57 -23.30
CA GLN A 146 27.65 -21.91 -23.13
C GLN A 146 26.27 -22.03 -23.76
N ARG A 147 25.68 -20.92 -24.28
CA ARG A 147 24.32 -20.84 -24.83
C ARG A 147 23.25 -21.38 -23.86
N TYR A 148 23.41 -21.05 -22.62
CA TYR A 148 22.50 -21.41 -21.54
C TYR A 148 22.71 -20.46 -20.34
N GLY A 149 21.61 -19.90 -19.85
CA GLY A 149 21.60 -19.10 -18.63
C GLY A 149 20.18 -18.95 -18.10
N ARG A 150 20.05 -18.93 -16.78
CA ARG A 150 18.77 -18.70 -16.10
C ARG A 150 18.99 -17.63 -15.04
N ILE A 151 18.18 -16.59 -15.07
CA ILE A 151 18.27 -15.47 -14.13
C ILE A 151 16.91 -15.26 -13.48
N ILE A 152 16.90 -15.19 -12.15
CA ILE A 152 15.75 -14.72 -11.39
C ILE A 152 16.12 -13.43 -10.66
N ASN A 153 15.36 -12.38 -10.88
CA ASN A 153 15.44 -11.12 -10.13
C ASN A 153 14.31 -11.01 -9.15
N THR A 154 14.63 -10.74 -7.89
CA THR A 154 13.62 -10.59 -6.84
C THR A 154 13.09 -9.17 -6.83
N ALA A 155 11.88 -8.97 -7.39
CA ALA A 155 11.05 -7.78 -7.28
C ALA A 155 10.29 -7.75 -5.93
N SER A 156 9.16 -7.08 -5.87
CA SER A 156 8.27 -7.04 -4.69
C SER A 156 6.92 -6.42 -5.07
N ALA A 157 5.85 -6.77 -4.37
CA ALA A 157 4.57 -6.08 -4.44
C ALA A 157 4.71 -4.56 -4.19
N ALA A 158 5.63 -4.14 -3.29
CA ALA A 158 5.93 -2.72 -3.08
C ALA A 158 6.47 -2.02 -4.33
N GLY A 159 7.21 -2.72 -5.19
CA GLY A 159 7.65 -2.19 -6.48
C GLY A 159 6.53 -2.13 -7.52
N LEU A 160 5.65 -3.12 -7.54
CA LEU A 160 4.56 -3.23 -8.51
C LEU A 160 3.41 -2.25 -8.22
N PHE A 161 3.05 -2.08 -6.94
CA PHE A 161 1.85 -1.35 -6.52
C PHE A 161 2.15 -0.11 -5.68
N GLY A 162 3.41 0.11 -5.30
CA GLY A 162 3.81 1.15 -4.37
C GLY A 162 3.52 0.79 -2.91
N SER A 163 4.26 1.41 -1.97
CA SER A 163 4.04 1.23 -0.53
C SER A 163 4.45 2.50 0.21
N PHE A 164 3.64 2.90 1.19
CA PHE A 164 3.99 4.05 2.03
C PHE A 164 5.26 3.77 2.84
N GLY A 165 6.15 4.75 2.90
CA GLY A 165 7.42 4.62 3.63
C GLY A 165 8.51 3.82 2.89
N GLN A 166 8.25 3.33 1.69
CA GLN A 166 9.15 2.47 0.93
C GLN A 166 9.54 3.05 -0.44
N THR A 167 9.62 4.37 -0.58
CA THR A 167 9.90 5.01 -1.88
C THR A 167 11.20 4.52 -2.52
N ASN A 168 12.29 4.39 -1.74
CA ASN A 168 13.56 3.83 -2.18
C ASN A 168 13.44 2.35 -2.59
N TYR A 169 12.83 1.55 -1.74
CA TYR A 169 12.65 0.11 -1.96
C TYR A 169 11.72 -0.17 -3.14
N ALA A 170 10.59 0.54 -3.24
CA ALA A 170 9.65 0.41 -4.34
C ALA A 170 10.30 0.75 -5.69
N ALA A 171 11.07 1.86 -5.77
CA ALA A 171 11.80 2.23 -6.98
C ALA A 171 12.83 1.15 -7.37
N ALA A 172 13.61 0.64 -6.41
CA ALA A 172 14.58 -0.42 -6.65
C ALA A 172 13.93 -1.72 -7.12
N LYS A 173 12.79 -2.10 -6.53
CA LYS A 173 12.08 -3.35 -6.87
C LYS A 173 11.33 -3.29 -8.20
N LEU A 174 10.83 -2.14 -8.60
CA LEU A 174 10.30 -1.95 -9.96
C LEU A 174 11.40 -1.95 -11.01
N ALA A 175 12.59 -1.42 -10.70
CA ALA A 175 13.76 -1.50 -11.59
C ALA A 175 14.12 -2.95 -11.92
N MET A 176 13.91 -3.90 -11.02
CA MET A 176 14.15 -5.34 -11.28
C MET A 176 13.23 -5.90 -12.36
N VAL A 177 12.02 -5.37 -12.50
CA VAL A 177 11.08 -5.77 -13.57
C VAL A 177 11.63 -5.33 -14.93
N GLY A 178 11.90 -4.03 -15.13
CA GLY A 178 12.44 -3.53 -16.40
C GLY A 178 13.81 -4.16 -16.76
N PHE A 179 14.64 -4.44 -15.74
CA PHE A 179 15.90 -5.15 -15.92
C PHE A 179 15.67 -6.58 -16.43
N SER A 180 14.71 -7.31 -15.85
CA SER A 180 14.38 -8.67 -16.27
C SER A 180 13.82 -8.72 -17.69
N GLU A 181 12.89 -7.83 -18.04
CA GLU A 181 12.30 -7.75 -19.38
C GLU A 181 13.38 -7.45 -20.46
N THR A 182 14.34 -6.56 -20.13
CA THR A 182 15.41 -6.21 -21.05
C THR A 182 16.39 -7.39 -21.23
N LEU A 183 16.83 -8.02 -20.14
CA LEU A 183 17.72 -9.18 -20.20
C LEU A 183 17.07 -10.37 -20.92
N ALA A 184 15.77 -10.56 -20.77
CA ALA A 184 15.02 -11.59 -21.52
C ALA A 184 15.11 -11.36 -23.04
N ARG A 185 14.92 -10.12 -23.50
CA ARG A 185 15.03 -9.77 -24.94
C ARG A 185 16.45 -9.95 -25.47
N GLU A 186 17.46 -9.46 -24.76
CA GLU A 186 18.86 -9.59 -25.18
C GLU A 186 19.38 -11.02 -25.08
N GLY A 187 18.85 -11.80 -24.13
CA GLY A 187 19.24 -13.19 -23.87
C GLY A 187 18.65 -14.22 -24.83
N ALA A 188 17.51 -13.92 -25.45
CA ALA A 188 16.70 -14.88 -26.20
C ALA A 188 17.51 -15.70 -27.22
N LYS A 189 18.34 -15.05 -28.06
CA LYS A 189 19.17 -15.75 -29.07
C LYS A 189 20.28 -16.61 -28.49
N TYR A 190 20.56 -16.54 -27.20
CA TYR A 190 21.59 -17.30 -26.49
C TYR A 190 21.02 -18.33 -25.52
N ASN A 191 19.70 -18.56 -25.52
CA ASN A 191 18.99 -19.38 -24.53
C ASN A 191 19.27 -18.91 -23.09
N ILE A 192 19.32 -17.59 -22.91
CA ILE A 192 19.38 -16.96 -21.58
C ILE A 192 17.98 -16.45 -21.25
N LEU A 193 17.35 -17.05 -20.25
CA LEU A 193 16.01 -16.67 -19.78
C LEU A 193 16.12 -15.88 -18.47
N CYS A 194 15.34 -14.81 -18.36
CA CYS A 194 15.34 -13.94 -17.20
C CYS A 194 13.91 -13.61 -16.78
N ASN A 195 13.54 -13.84 -15.52
CA ASN A 195 12.23 -13.55 -15.01
C ASN A 195 12.30 -12.77 -13.69
N ALA A 196 11.27 -12.00 -13.39
CA ALA A 196 11.09 -11.30 -12.13
C ALA A 196 10.05 -12.00 -11.26
N ILE A 197 10.33 -12.14 -9.97
CA ILE A 197 9.38 -12.62 -8.98
C ILE A 197 9.11 -11.56 -7.92
N ALA A 198 7.87 -11.42 -7.49
CA ALA A 198 7.45 -10.59 -6.35
C ALA A 198 6.97 -11.52 -5.22
N PRO A 199 7.88 -12.01 -4.37
CA PRO A 199 7.53 -13.01 -3.36
C PRO A 199 6.89 -12.37 -2.14
N ILE A 200 5.95 -13.10 -1.52
CA ILE A 200 5.46 -12.85 -0.17
C ILE A 200 5.85 -14.06 0.67
N ALA A 201 6.87 -13.90 1.52
CA ALA A 201 7.39 -14.97 2.36
C ALA A 201 7.89 -14.43 3.70
N ALA A 202 7.86 -15.29 4.72
CA ALA A 202 8.44 -15.02 6.02
C ALA A 202 9.97 -14.82 5.89
N SER A 203 10.47 -13.75 6.47
CA SER A 203 11.88 -13.40 6.47
C SER A 203 12.16 -12.43 7.60
N ARG A 204 13.42 -12.22 7.97
CA ARG A 204 13.82 -11.17 8.92
C ARG A 204 13.27 -9.78 8.58
N MET A 205 12.94 -9.53 7.31
CA MET A 205 12.32 -8.28 6.85
C MET A 205 10.84 -8.22 7.19
N THR A 206 10.11 -9.32 7.00
CA THR A 206 8.67 -9.41 7.23
C THR A 206 8.32 -9.62 8.70
N GLU A 207 9.23 -10.18 9.51
CA GLU A 207 9.09 -10.31 10.97
C GLU A 207 8.86 -8.97 11.67
N THR A 208 9.34 -7.87 11.08
CA THR A 208 9.15 -6.52 11.62
C THR A 208 7.78 -5.93 11.35
N VAL A 209 7.01 -6.51 10.42
CA VAL A 209 5.75 -5.92 9.91
C VAL A 209 4.57 -6.90 9.91
N MET A 210 4.80 -8.19 10.18
CA MET A 210 3.77 -9.23 10.17
C MET A 210 3.69 -9.98 11.50
N PRO A 211 2.47 -10.33 11.97
CA PRO A 211 2.31 -11.16 13.17
C PRO A 211 2.94 -12.55 12.99
N PRO A 212 3.43 -13.18 14.08
CA PRO A 212 4.03 -14.52 14.02
C PRO A 212 3.15 -15.58 13.37
N GLU A 213 1.83 -15.53 13.62
CA GLU A 213 0.87 -16.48 13.06
C GLU A 213 0.76 -16.40 11.54
N VAL A 214 0.98 -15.19 10.97
CA VAL A 214 1.02 -14.98 9.52
C VAL A 214 2.36 -15.44 8.95
N LEU A 215 3.45 -15.20 9.67
CA LEU A 215 4.79 -15.62 9.25
C LEU A 215 4.92 -17.14 9.13
N GLU A 216 4.30 -17.90 10.04
CA GLU A 216 4.27 -19.35 9.99
C GLU A 216 3.60 -19.91 8.73
N THR A 217 2.67 -19.16 8.14
CA THR A 217 1.97 -19.56 6.91
C THR A 217 2.66 -19.12 5.62
N LEU A 218 3.62 -18.19 5.74
CA LEU A 218 4.35 -17.63 4.60
C LEU A 218 5.76 -18.20 4.51
N LYS A 219 5.90 -19.54 4.65
CA LYS A 219 7.21 -20.20 4.60
C LYS A 219 7.94 -19.89 3.28
N PRO A 220 9.23 -19.53 3.33
CA PRO A 220 10.05 -19.31 2.13
C PRO A 220 10.01 -20.47 1.13
N GLU A 221 9.86 -21.69 1.63
CA GLU A 221 9.79 -22.92 0.85
C GLU A 221 8.64 -22.94 -0.16
N TRP A 222 7.54 -22.18 0.10
CA TRP A 222 6.40 -22.09 -0.83
C TRP A 222 6.69 -21.26 -2.09
N VAL A 223 7.76 -20.49 -2.09
CA VAL A 223 8.21 -19.69 -3.26
C VAL A 223 9.12 -20.54 -4.17
N VAL A 224 9.88 -21.47 -3.59
CA VAL A 224 10.90 -22.26 -4.28
C VAL A 224 10.37 -23.02 -5.50
N PRO A 225 9.18 -23.67 -5.49
CA PRO A 225 8.70 -24.43 -6.64
C PRO A 225 8.56 -23.59 -7.92
N LEU A 226 8.10 -22.34 -7.82
CA LEU A 226 8.01 -21.45 -8.98
C LEU A 226 9.41 -21.16 -9.54
N VAL A 227 10.36 -20.80 -8.67
CA VAL A 227 11.73 -20.51 -9.10
C VAL A 227 12.36 -21.73 -9.76
N ALA A 228 12.16 -22.93 -9.17
CA ALA A 228 12.67 -24.18 -9.75
C ALA A 228 12.13 -24.41 -11.17
N VAL A 229 10.84 -24.24 -11.40
CA VAL A 229 10.22 -24.38 -12.74
C VAL A 229 10.78 -23.34 -13.71
N LEU A 230 10.92 -22.08 -13.30
CA LEU A 230 11.40 -20.99 -14.16
C LEU A 230 12.86 -21.18 -14.57
N VAL A 231 13.70 -21.81 -13.75
CA VAL A 231 15.13 -21.99 -14.05
C VAL A 231 15.51 -23.39 -14.51
N HIS A 232 14.57 -24.32 -14.53
CA HIS A 232 14.82 -25.68 -15.03
C HIS A 232 15.04 -25.67 -16.55
N GLU A 233 15.81 -26.65 -17.04
CA GLU A 233 16.13 -26.77 -18.48
C GLU A 233 14.89 -27.03 -19.34
N SER A 234 13.82 -27.61 -18.79
CA SER A 234 12.54 -27.79 -19.49
C SER A 234 11.76 -26.49 -19.71
N ASN A 235 12.18 -25.38 -19.08
CA ASN A 235 11.67 -24.06 -19.44
C ASN A 235 12.42 -23.56 -20.67
N GLU A 236 11.76 -23.57 -21.82
CA GLU A 236 12.31 -23.11 -23.10
C GLU A 236 11.77 -21.75 -23.53
N GLU A 237 10.63 -21.32 -23.00
CA GLU A 237 9.88 -20.17 -23.51
C GLU A 237 9.65 -19.05 -22.49
N GLU A 238 9.48 -19.38 -21.21
CA GLU A 238 9.08 -18.39 -20.20
C GLU A 238 10.24 -17.49 -19.80
N SER A 239 10.24 -16.27 -20.37
CA SER A 239 11.25 -15.24 -20.14
C SER A 239 10.63 -13.84 -20.20
N GLY A 240 11.10 -12.91 -19.37
CA GLY A 240 10.51 -11.58 -19.22
C GLY A 240 9.21 -11.56 -18.40
N GLY A 241 8.83 -12.70 -17.81
CA GLY A 241 7.63 -12.80 -16.98
C GLY A 241 7.78 -12.12 -15.62
N ILE A 242 6.67 -11.62 -15.12
CA ILE A 242 6.53 -11.03 -13.78
C ILE A 242 5.59 -11.93 -12.99
N PHE A 243 6.02 -12.46 -11.86
CA PHE A 243 5.22 -13.40 -11.08
C PHE A 243 5.07 -12.95 -9.63
N GLU A 244 3.83 -12.92 -9.13
CA GLU A 244 3.56 -12.89 -7.68
C GLU A 244 3.50 -14.32 -7.16
N VAL A 245 4.11 -14.57 -5.99
CA VAL A 245 4.17 -15.89 -5.38
C VAL A 245 4.25 -15.81 -3.86
N GLY A 246 3.41 -16.57 -3.18
CA GLY A 246 3.44 -16.69 -1.71
C GLY A 246 2.20 -17.39 -1.17
N GLY A 247 2.34 -18.12 -0.05
CA GLY A 247 1.22 -18.79 0.61
C GLY A 247 0.41 -19.73 -0.30
N GLY A 248 1.07 -20.36 -1.30
CA GLY A 248 0.42 -21.24 -2.28
C GLY A 248 -0.26 -20.50 -3.45
N HIS A 249 -0.30 -19.18 -3.45
CA HIS A 249 -0.78 -18.38 -4.60
C HIS A 249 0.37 -18.10 -5.56
N ILE A 250 0.16 -18.37 -6.85
CA ILE A 250 1.12 -18.08 -7.92
C ILE A 250 0.35 -17.48 -9.09
N ALA A 251 0.72 -16.25 -9.48
CA ALA A 251 0.08 -15.56 -10.59
C ALA A 251 1.12 -14.87 -11.47
N LYS A 252 0.91 -14.91 -12.78
CA LYS A 252 1.67 -14.11 -13.74
C LYS A 252 0.96 -12.78 -13.96
N LEU A 253 1.71 -11.69 -13.91
CA LEU A 253 1.25 -10.33 -14.20
C LEU A 253 1.61 -9.91 -15.62
N ARG A 254 0.83 -9.00 -16.17
CA ARG A 254 1.08 -8.38 -17.47
C ARG A 254 0.61 -6.93 -17.48
N TRP A 255 1.17 -6.15 -18.41
CA TRP A 255 0.72 -4.79 -18.64
C TRP A 255 -0.64 -4.76 -19.35
N GLU A 256 -1.43 -3.75 -19.03
CA GLU A 256 -2.71 -3.46 -19.69
C GLU A 256 -2.69 -2.01 -20.18
N ARG A 257 -3.21 -1.76 -21.37
CA ARG A 257 -3.34 -0.43 -21.97
C ARG A 257 -4.79 -0.16 -22.32
N SER A 258 -5.32 1.01 -21.89
CA SER A 258 -6.65 1.46 -22.26
C SER A 258 -6.75 1.65 -23.78
N LYS A 259 -7.99 1.71 -24.30
CA LYS A 259 -8.24 2.06 -25.68
C LYS A 259 -7.58 3.39 -26.08
N GLY A 260 -7.51 4.35 -25.12
CA GLY A 260 -6.99 5.67 -25.36
C GLY A 260 -7.90 6.55 -26.21
N ALA A 261 -7.39 7.73 -26.58
CA ALA A 261 -8.06 8.65 -27.49
C ALA A 261 -7.08 9.11 -28.56
N LEU A 262 -7.56 9.25 -29.78
CA LEU A 262 -6.82 9.84 -30.87
C LEU A 262 -7.26 11.29 -31.07
N LEU A 263 -6.29 12.21 -31.14
CA LEU A 263 -6.49 13.65 -31.33
C LEU A 263 -5.67 14.13 -32.52
N LYS A 264 -6.16 15.13 -33.25
CA LYS A 264 -5.43 15.77 -34.34
C LYS A 264 -4.16 16.45 -33.83
N THR A 265 -3.06 16.25 -34.50
CA THR A 265 -1.74 16.80 -34.14
C THR A 265 -1.51 18.18 -34.79
N ASP A 266 -2.32 19.17 -34.41
CA ASP A 266 -2.21 20.56 -34.84
C ASP A 266 -2.32 21.54 -33.62
N SER A 267 -2.46 22.81 -33.87
CA SER A 267 -2.59 23.84 -32.81
C SER A 267 -3.83 23.67 -31.92
N SER A 268 -4.79 22.85 -32.30
CA SER A 268 -5.97 22.50 -31.48
C SER A 268 -5.67 21.43 -30.43
N LEU A 269 -4.50 20.78 -30.46
CA LEU A 269 -4.06 19.81 -29.46
C LEU A 269 -3.58 20.53 -28.19
N THR A 270 -4.50 20.90 -27.36
CA THR A 270 -4.27 21.65 -26.12
C THR A 270 -4.57 20.81 -24.87
N PRO A 271 -4.11 21.24 -23.68
CA PRO A 271 -4.54 20.60 -22.43
C PRO A 271 -6.06 20.58 -22.23
N SER A 272 -6.76 21.61 -22.73
CA SER A 272 -8.22 21.70 -22.70
C SER A 272 -8.87 20.61 -23.55
N ALA A 273 -8.36 20.35 -24.77
CA ALA A 273 -8.81 19.27 -25.62
C ALA A 273 -8.58 17.88 -25.01
N LEU A 274 -7.43 17.71 -24.32
CA LEU A 274 -7.16 16.45 -23.56
C LEU A 274 -8.15 16.23 -22.43
N LEU A 275 -8.50 17.28 -21.67
CA LEU A 275 -9.52 17.17 -20.61
C LEU A 275 -10.88 16.75 -21.17
N LYS A 276 -11.25 17.23 -22.35
CA LYS A 276 -12.48 16.82 -23.03
C LYS A 276 -12.52 15.32 -23.35
N LYS A 277 -11.34 14.74 -23.64
CA LYS A 277 -11.16 13.31 -23.99
C LYS A 277 -10.67 12.45 -22.82
N TRP A 278 -10.63 13.00 -21.59
CA TRP A 278 -10.04 12.31 -20.45
C TRP A 278 -10.74 10.99 -20.09
N SER A 279 -12.08 10.93 -20.26
CA SER A 279 -12.85 9.70 -20.05
C SER A 279 -12.43 8.60 -21.02
N ASP A 280 -12.27 8.94 -22.31
CA ASP A 280 -11.89 7.98 -23.35
C ASP A 280 -10.45 7.46 -23.11
N ILE A 281 -9.54 8.37 -22.70
CA ILE A 281 -8.14 8.02 -22.35
C ILE A 281 -8.09 7.01 -21.19
N ASN A 282 -9.02 7.11 -20.23
CA ASN A 282 -9.09 6.24 -19.07
C ASN A 282 -10.10 5.08 -19.21
N ASP A 283 -10.59 4.84 -20.42
CA ASP A 283 -11.54 3.75 -20.66
C ASP A 283 -10.81 2.42 -20.87
N PHE A 284 -10.89 1.53 -19.88
CA PHE A 284 -10.40 0.17 -19.90
C PHE A 284 -11.50 -0.87 -20.22
N SER A 285 -12.69 -0.44 -20.70
CA SER A 285 -13.78 -1.36 -21.09
C SER A 285 -13.36 -2.30 -22.22
N THR A 286 -12.53 -1.79 -23.12
CA THR A 286 -11.79 -2.56 -24.11
C THR A 286 -10.32 -2.24 -23.95
N CYS A 287 -9.54 -3.19 -23.45
CA CYS A 287 -8.12 -3.00 -23.17
C CYS A 287 -7.26 -3.89 -24.04
N GLU A 288 -6.03 -3.48 -24.26
CA GLU A 288 -4.99 -4.27 -24.92
C GLU A 288 -3.99 -4.80 -23.89
N HIS A 289 -3.38 -5.93 -24.21
CA HIS A 289 -2.25 -6.48 -23.43
C HIS A 289 -0.97 -6.34 -24.23
N PRO A 290 -0.31 -5.17 -24.18
CA PRO A 290 0.82 -4.88 -25.07
C PRO A 290 2.07 -5.68 -24.67
N SER A 291 2.74 -6.25 -25.67
CA SER A 291 4.10 -6.79 -25.54
C SER A 291 5.18 -5.79 -25.95
N GLY A 292 4.79 -4.59 -26.36
CA GLY A 292 5.66 -3.51 -26.81
C GLY A 292 4.96 -2.16 -26.93
N PRO A 293 5.67 -1.11 -27.38
CA PRO A 293 5.08 0.20 -27.61
C PRO A 293 4.01 0.16 -28.70
N ALA A 294 3.09 1.13 -28.70
CA ALA A 294 2.12 1.31 -29.77
C ALA A 294 2.81 1.62 -31.10
N ASN A 295 2.16 1.28 -32.21
CA ASN A 295 2.64 1.70 -33.55
C ASN A 295 2.32 3.18 -33.77
N PHE A 296 3.20 4.04 -33.26
CA PHE A 296 2.98 5.49 -33.35
C PHE A 296 2.95 6.02 -34.78
N MET A 297 3.56 5.36 -35.77
CA MET A 297 3.51 5.80 -37.16
C MET A 297 2.10 5.67 -37.73
N GLU A 298 1.46 4.53 -37.50
CA GLU A 298 0.08 4.29 -37.91
C GLU A 298 -0.88 5.22 -37.20
N LEU A 299 -0.73 5.39 -35.85
CA LEU A 299 -1.55 6.29 -35.05
C LEU A 299 -1.39 7.76 -35.49
N LEU A 300 -0.20 8.17 -35.91
CA LEU A 300 0.07 9.53 -36.40
C LEU A 300 -0.67 9.79 -37.71
N GLU A 301 -0.66 8.84 -38.64
CA GLU A 301 -1.41 8.99 -39.91
C GLU A 301 -2.92 9.07 -39.65
N LEU A 302 -3.46 8.25 -38.76
CA LEU A 302 -4.85 8.33 -38.35
C LEU A 302 -5.18 9.69 -37.70
N ALA A 303 -4.28 10.18 -36.81
CA ALA A 303 -4.47 11.46 -36.13
C ALA A 303 -4.47 12.66 -37.10
N ARG A 304 -3.71 12.62 -38.19
CA ARG A 304 -3.68 13.66 -39.22
C ARG A 304 -4.99 13.79 -39.98
N GLY A 305 -5.71 12.68 -40.14
CA GLY A 305 -7.01 12.63 -40.82
C GLY A 305 -8.19 13.16 -40.00
N LEU A 306 -7.99 13.44 -38.71
CA LEU A 306 -9.05 13.90 -37.82
C LEU A 306 -9.43 15.38 -38.06
N GLY A 307 -10.66 15.73 -37.65
CA GLY A 307 -11.10 17.13 -37.56
C GLY A 307 -10.43 17.88 -36.40
N THR A 308 -10.62 19.19 -36.33
CA THR A 308 -10.15 20.05 -35.24
C THR A 308 -10.60 19.52 -33.87
N ASN A 309 -9.70 19.51 -32.88
CA ASN A 309 -10.00 19.02 -31.55
C ASN A 309 -10.98 19.94 -30.83
N GLU A 310 -12.05 19.37 -30.28
CA GLU A 310 -12.96 20.11 -29.41
C GLU A 310 -12.22 20.50 -28.12
N GLN A 311 -12.42 21.75 -27.70
CA GLN A 311 -11.86 22.25 -26.45
C GLN A 311 -12.79 21.97 -25.27
N GLY A 312 -12.22 21.63 -24.14
CA GLY A 312 -12.90 21.49 -22.85
C GLY A 312 -12.73 22.75 -21.99
N GLU A 313 -12.66 22.55 -20.68
CA GLU A 313 -12.42 23.64 -19.72
C GLU A 313 -11.04 24.28 -19.94
N GLU A 314 -10.96 25.59 -19.72
CA GLU A 314 -9.69 26.33 -19.78
C GLU A 314 -8.72 25.86 -18.70
N VAL A 315 -7.49 25.57 -19.09
CA VAL A 315 -6.39 25.22 -18.19
C VAL A 315 -5.44 26.38 -18.06
N ASN A 316 -5.20 26.85 -16.86
CA ASN A 316 -4.20 27.87 -16.59
C ASN A 316 -3.33 27.55 -15.37
N PHE A 317 -2.12 28.11 -15.37
CA PHE A 317 -1.13 28.00 -14.30
C PHE A 317 -0.72 29.39 -13.76
N LYS A 318 -1.62 30.36 -13.84
CA LYS A 318 -1.39 31.71 -13.29
C LYS A 318 -0.99 31.60 -11.82
N ASP A 319 0.03 32.36 -11.44
CA ASP A 319 0.62 32.36 -10.08
C ASP A 319 1.22 31.05 -9.63
N LYS A 320 1.50 30.13 -10.56
CA LYS A 320 2.23 28.88 -10.27
C LYS A 320 3.68 29.00 -10.69
N VAL A 321 4.55 28.35 -9.93
CA VAL A 321 5.98 28.22 -10.23
C VAL A 321 6.23 26.76 -10.62
N VAL A 322 6.76 26.59 -11.82
CA VAL A 322 7.04 25.27 -12.42
C VAL A 322 8.54 25.12 -12.65
N VAL A 323 9.12 24.05 -12.15
CA VAL A 323 10.51 23.65 -12.43
C VAL A 323 10.48 22.53 -13.46
N VAL A 324 11.18 22.71 -14.57
CA VAL A 324 11.32 21.68 -15.61
C VAL A 324 12.81 21.35 -15.77
N THR A 325 13.19 20.10 -15.50
CA THR A 325 14.57 19.65 -15.66
C THR A 325 14.85 19.14 -17.09
N GLY A 326 16.08 19.33 -17.60
CA GLY A 326 16.43 19.02 -18.99
C GLY A 326 15.62 19.88 -19.98
N ALA A 327 15.39 21.16 -19.65
CA ALA A 327 14.48 22.04 -20.38
C ALA A 327 15.18 22.98 -21.38
N GLY A 328 16.47 22.78 -21.65
CA GLY A 328 17.21 23.54 -22.69
C GLY A 328 16.80 23.18 -24.12
N ALA A 329 16.29 21.96 -24.32
CA ALA A 329 15.90 21.45 -25.64
C ALA A 329 14.78 20.37 -25.54
N GLY A 330 14.33 19.89 -26.69
CA GLY A 330 13.41 18.75 -26.82
C GLY A 330 12.12 18.87 -26.03
N LEU A 331 11.71 17.78 -25.39
CA LEU A 331 10.46 17.68 -24.60
C LEU A 331 10.46 18.68 -23.44
N GLY A 332 11.58 18.80 -22.70
CA GLY A 332 11.66 19.71 -21.56
C GLY A 332 11.44 21.17 -21.96
N ARG A 333 12.03 21.60 -23.13
CA ARG A 333 11.76 22.91 -23.69
C ARG A 333 10.28 23.08 -24.04
N ALA A 334 9.67 22.09 -24.70
CA ALA A 334 8.25 22.16 -25.05
C ALA A 334 7.36 22.30 -23.79
N TYR A 335 7.64 21.57 -22.73
CA TYR A 335 6.94 21.71 -21.45
C TYR A 335 7.13 23.10 -20.87
N ALA A 336 8.36 23.62 -20.83
CA ALA A 336 8.65 24.94 -20.28
C ALA A 336 7.88 26.05 -21.03
N LEU A 337 7.83 26.00 -22.35
CA LEU A 337 7.09 26.93 -23.19
C LEU A 337 5.57 26.84 -22.92
N LEU A 338 5.03 25.62 -22.91
CA LEU A 338 3.60 25.42 -22.65
C LEU A 338 3.17 25.96 -21.28
N PHE A 339 3.90 25.65 -20.20
CA PHE A 339 3.57 26.16 -18.89
C PHE A 339 3.67 27.67 -18.79
N ALA A 340 4.64 28.29 -19.49
CA ALA A 340 4.76 29.71 -19.57
C ALA A 340 3.57 30.37 -20.33
N GLN A 341 3.13 29.77 -21.44
CA GLN A 341 1.92 30.19 -22.18
C GLN A 341 0.67 30.07 -21.33
N LEU A 342 0.58 29.07 -20.44
CA LEU A 342 -0.51 28.89 -19.50
C LEU A 342 -0.39 29.79 -18.24
N GLY A 343 0.56 30.75 -18.23
CA GLY A 343 0.69 31.78 -17.20
C GLY A 343 1.61 31.43 -16.01
N ALA A 344 2.34 30.32 -16.06
CA ALA A 344 3.29 29.97 -15.02
C ALA A 344 4.55 30.79 -15.03
N SER A 345 5.20 30.95 -13.86
CA SER A 345 6.61 31.33 -13.76
C SER A 345 7.46 30.07 -13.86
N VAL A 346 8.41 30.00 -14.80
CA VAL A 346 9.10 28.77 -15.14
C VAL A 346 10.60 28.83 -14.81
N VAL A 347 11.11 27.81 -14.12
CA VAL A 347 12.54 27.53 -14.02
C VAL A 347 12.91 26.53 -15.11
N VAL A 348 13.73 26.97 -16.04
CA VAL A 348 14.31 26.17 -17.11
C VAL A 348 15.64 25.63 -16.60
N ASN A 349 15.65 24.37 -16.10
CA ASN A 349 16.89 23.76 -15.66
C ASN A 349 17.50 22.92 -16.79
N ASP A 350 18.77 23.16 -17.09
CA ASP A 350 19.56 22.36 -18.02
C ASP A 350 21.04 22.60 -17.78
N VAL A 351 21.82 21.52 -17.62
CA VAL A 351 23.27 21.60 -17.34
C VAL A 351 24.07 22.21 -18.49
N MET A 352 23.54 22.11 -19.72
CA MET A 352 24.22 22.65 -20.92
C MET A 352 23.84 24.11 -21.13
N ASN A 353 22.63 24.36 -21.60
CA ASN A 353 22.24 25.74 -21.96
C ASN A 353 20.74 25.99 -21.82
N PRO A 354 20.25 26.48 -20.66
CA PRO A 354 18.86 26.90 -20.49
C PRO A 354 18.53 28.24 -21.17
N GLY A 355 19.53 29.04 -21.54
CA GLY A 355 19.39 30.42 -22.02
C GLY A 355 18.43 30.63 -23.19
N PRO A 356 18.54 29.87 -24.29
CA PRO A 356 17.63 30.02 -25.45
C PRO A 356 16.17 29.87 -25.07
N THR A 357 15.81 28.82 -24.29
CA THR A 357 14.43 28.61 -23.83
C THR A 357 13.93 29.71 -22.90
N VAL A 358 14.78 30.17 -21.98
CA VAL A 358 14.46 31.32 -21.10
C VAL A 358 14.17 32.59 -21.93
N ASN A 359 15.02 32.90 -22.93
CA ASN A 359 14.87 34.07 -23.77
C ASN A 359 13.59 34.01 -24.62
N GLU A 360 13.25 32.83 -25.15
CA GLU A 360 12.01 32.60 -25.89
C GLU A 360 10.77 32.84 -25.03
N ILE A 361 10.73 32.29 -23.82
CA ILE A 361 9.64 32.54 -22.87
C ILE A 361 9.50 34.04 -22.57
N ARG A 362 10.63 34.71 -22.29
CA ARG A 362 10.61 36.17 -21.97
C ARG A 362 10.18 37.02 -23.15
N LYS A 363 10.62 36.68 -24.36
CA LYS A 363 10.17 37.38 -25.59
C LYS A 363 8.67 37.23 -25.83
N ALA A 364 8.07 36.11 -25.44
CA ALA A 364 6.65 35.88 -25.49
C ALA A 364 5.88 36.52 -24.31
N GLY A 365 6.54 37.34 -23.46
CA GLY A 365 5.93 38.00 -22.31
C GLY A 365 5.81 37.13 -21.05
N GLY A 366 6.30 35.91 -21.07
CA GLY A 366 6.30 34.98 -19.94
C GLY A 366 7.43 35.25 -18.92
N LYS A 367 7.33 34.63 -17.74
CA LYS A 367 8.33 34.73 -16.66
C LYS A 367 9.18 33.47 -16.61
N ALA A 368 10.50 33.59 -16.83
CA ALA A 368 11.39 32.45 -16.74
C ALA A 368 12.76 32.82 -16.18
N VAL A 369 13.43 31.85 -15.53
CA VAL A 369 14.81 31.92 -15.08
C VAL A 369 15.53 30.60 -15.43
N GLY A 370 16.82 30.69 -15.77
CA GLY A 370 17.64 29.53 -16.06
C GLY A 370 18.35 28.98 -14.81
N SER A 371 18.50 27.67 -14.75
CA SER A 371 19.34 26.96 -13.77
C SER A 371 20.26 26.03 -14.52
N LYS A 372 21.59 26.11 -14.26
CA LYS A 372 22.60 25.23 -14.86
C LYS A 372 23.07 24.10 -13.93
N HIS A 373 22.42 23.96 -12.78
CA HIS A 373 22.76 22.91 -11.82
C HIS A 373 22.40 21.52 -12.35
N SER A 374 23.22 20.52 -12.03
CA SER A 374 22.89 19.12 -12.26
C SER A 374 21.65 18.73 -11.45
N VAL A 375 20.82 17.83 -11.97
CA VAL A 375 19.72 17.23 -11.22
C VAL A 375 20.20 16.42 -10.02
N GLU A 376 21.47 16.02 -10.00
CA GLU A 376 22.10 15.38 -8.83
C GLU A 376 22.29 16.36 -7.66
N ASP A 377 22.32 17.67 -7.94
CA ASP A 377 22.21 18.76 -6.97
C ASP A 377 20.79 19.33 -6.97
N GLY A 378 19.85 18.51 -6.55
CA GLY A 378 18.42 18.89 -6.54
C GLY A 378 18.10 20.10 -5.68
N GLU A 379 18.87 20.33 -4.62
CA GLU A 379 18.72 21.48 -3.73
C GLU A 379 19.01 22.78 -4.48
N ALA A 380 20.13 22.88 -5.21
CA ALA A 380 20.47 24.05 -6.00
C ALA A 380 19.46 24.33 -7.15
N VAL A 381 18.91 23.26 -7.76
CA VAL A 381 17.84 23.39 -8.76
C VAL A 381 16.60 24.03 -8.14
N ILE A 382 16.13 23.55 -7.00
CA ILE A 382 14.92 24.06 -6.33
C ILE A 382 15.18 25.44 -5.71
N GLU A 383 16.37 25.68 -5.17
CA GLU A 383 16.76 26.99 -4.64
C GLU A 383 16.68 28.08 -5.72
N THR A 384 17.02 27.75 -6.96
CA THR A 384 16.85 28.68 -8.10
C THR A 384 15.40 29.17 -8.21
N ALA A 385 14.42 28.28 -8.04
CA ALA A 385 13.01 28.65 -8.07
C ALA A 385 12.59 29.48 -6.85
N VAL A 386 13.08 29.11 -5.68
CA VAL A 386 12.77 29.84 -4.43
C VAL A 386 13.36 31.26 -4.46
N LYS A 387 14.61 31.42 -4.90
CA LYS A 387 15.25 32.74 -5.05
C LYS A 387 14.54 33.61 -6.07
N ALA A 388 14.13 33.06 -7.21
CA ALA A 388 13.54 33.85 -8.29
C ALA A 388 12.04 34.17 -8.10
N PHE A 389 11.28 33.22 -7.51
CA PHE A 389 9.83 33.25 -7.48
C PHE A 389 9.22 32.96 -6.09
N GLY A 390 10.04 32.81 -5.08
CA GLY A 390 9.62 32.62 -3.69
C GLY A 390 9.16 31.19 -3.34
N THR A 391 8.95 30.33 -4.32
CA THR A 391 8.35 29.00 -4.08
C THR A 391 8.46 28.06 -5.28
N VAL A 392 7.95 26.81 -5.12
CA VAL A 392 7.77 25.80 -6.20
C VAL A 392 6.40 25.15 -6.04
N HIS A 393 5.63 25.02 -7.14
CA HIS A 393 4.32 24.37 -7.13
C HIS A 393 4.31 23.05 -7.92
N VAL A 394 5.11 22.98 -8.99
CA VAL A 394 5.19 21.83 -9.89
C VAL A 394 6.65 21.55 -10.21
N VAL A 395 7.02 20.28 -10.16
CA VAL A 395 8.32 19.78 -10.65
C VAL A 395 8.05 18.78 -11.76
N ILE A 396 8.71 18.97 -12.91
CA ILE A 396 8.71 18.05 -14.04
C ILE A 396 10.13 17.48 -14.15
N ASN A 397 10.29 16.26 -13.65
CA ASN A 397 11.52 15.52 -13.77
C ASN A 397 11.63 14.91 -15.19
N ASN A 398 12.18 15.70 -16.10
CA ASN A 398 12.32 15.33 -17.51
C ASN A 398 13.78 15.10 -17.93
N ALA A 399 14.75 15.61 -17.17
CA ALA A 399 16.16 15.40 -17.49
C ALA A 399 16.49 13.90 -17.67
N GLY A 400 17.18 13.60 -18.76
CA GLY A 400 17.55 12.23 -19.08
C GLY A 400 18.71 12.20 -20.08
N ILE A 401 19.46 11.10 -20.06
CA ILE A 401 20.55 10.81 -20.98
C ILE A 401 20.42 9.36 -21.50
N LEU A 402 20.93 9.12 -22.66
CA LEU A 402 21.04 7.79 -23.25
C LEU A 402 22.49 7.32 -23.27
N ARG A 403 22.73 6.07 -22.96
CA ARG A 403 23.99 5.35 -23.06
C ARG A 403 23.74 3.96 -23.63
N ASP A 404 22.97 3.92 -24.72
CA ASP A 404 22.49 2.67 -25.31
C ASP A 404 23.62 1.79 -25.80
N LYS A 405 23.75 0.66 -25.14
CA LYS A 405 24.64 -0.44 -25.49
C LYS A 405 23.94 -1.75 -25.19
N SER A 406 24.27 -2.81 -25.93
CA SER A 406 23.87 -4.14 -25.48
C SER A 406 24.44 -4.42 -24.10
N PHE A 407 23.72 -5.18 -23.29
CA PHE A 407 24.14 -5.51 -21.92
C PHE A 407 25.57 -6.11 -21.88
N ALA A 408 25.93 -6.89 -22.90
CA ALA A 408 27.29 -7.42 -23.07
C ALA A 408 28.38 -6.36 -23.21
N SER A 409 28.09 -5.20 -23.78
CA SER A 409 29.04 -4.13 -24.09
C SER A 409 28.90 -2.90 -23.17
N MET A 410 27.89 -2.85 -22.34
CA MET A 410 27.67 -1.75 -21.41
C MET A 410 28.77 -1.70 -20.34
N THR A 411 29.35 -0.52 -20.09
CA THR A 411 30.31 -0.34 -18.99
C THR A 411 29.62 0.10 -17.72
N ASP A 412 30.30 -0.07 -16.59
CA ASP A 412 29.77 0.36 -15.27
C ASP A 412 29.52 1.88 -15.24
N GLU A 413 30.41 2.68 -15.89
CA GLU A 413 30.26 4.13 -15.98
C GLU A 413 29.00 4.53 -16.77
N GLN A 414 28.70 3.82 -17.86
CA GLN A 414 27.49 4.07 -18.65
C GLN A 414 26.23 3.76 -17.86
N TRP A 415 26.22 2.64 -17.14
CA TRP A 415 25.15 2.29 -16.23
C TRP A 415 24.98 3.34 -15.13
N ASP A 416 26.06 3.68 -14.42
CA ASP A 416 26.04 4.63 -13.31
C ASP A 416 25.58 6.03 -13.76
N GLN A 417 26.00 6.52 -14.93
CA GLN A 417 25.56 7.80 -15.48
C GLN A 417 24.04 7.83 -15.71
N VAL A 418 23.47 6.77 -16.28
CA VAL A 418 22.02 6.68 -16.52
C VAL A 418 21.27 6.65 -15.21
N MET A 419 21.69 5.84 -14.23
CA MET A 419 21.08 5.77 -12.89
C MET A 419 21.20 7.10 -12.14
N ALA A 420 22.32 7.80 -12.25
CA ALA A 420 22.55 9.09 -11.60
C ALA A 420 21.56 10.15 -12.09
N VAL A 421 21.36 10.27 -13.39
CA VAL A 421 20.49 11.30 -13.96
C VAL A 421 19.00 10.93 -13.81
N HIS A 422 18.61 9.73 -14.26
CA HIS A 422 17.20 9.38 -14.34
C HIS A 422 16.59 9.07 -12.98
N LEU A 423 17.29 8.30 -12.14
CA LEU A 423 16.76 7.80 -10.89
C LEU A 423 17.17 8.71 -9.71
N ASN A 424 18.47 8.91 -9.51
CA ASN A 424 18.96 9.72 -8.42
C ASN A 424 18.61 11.21 -8.59
N GLY A 425 18.71 11.75 -9.81
CA GLY A 425 18.32 13.12 -10.13
C GLY A 425 16.84 13.38 -9.84
N THR A 426 15.97 12.46 -10.29
CA THR A 426 14.53 12.53 -9.98
C THR A 426 14.26 12.52 -8.46
N TYR A 427 14.95 11.63 -7.72
CA TYR A 427 14.88 11.57 -6.26
C TYR A 427 15.32 12.90 -5.63
N LYS A 428 16.52 13.40 -5.98
CA LYS A 428 17.12 14.61 -5.39
C LYS A 428 16.27 15.86 -5.60
N VAL A 429 15.83 16.12 -6.82
CA VAL A 429 15.00 17.29 -7.15
C VAL A 429 13.64 17.20 -6.44
N THR A 430 13.01 16.02 -6.46
CA THR A 430 11.74 15.81 -5.77
C THR A 430 11.90 15.98 -4.25
N LYS A 431 12.96 15.42 -3.67
CA LYS A 431 13.29 15.52 -2.25
C LYS A 431 13.44 16.97 -1.78
N ALA A 432 14.16 17.78 -2.56
CA ALA A 432 14.35 19.20 -2.27
C ALA A 432 13.04 20.01 -2.34
N ALA A 433 12.14 19.67 -3.28
CA ALA A 433 10.83 20.32 -3.40
C ALA A 433 9.82 19.87 -2.33
N TRP A 434 10.01 18.68 -1.74
CA TRP A 434 9.01 18.03 -0.90
C TRP A 434 8.57 18.85 0.34
N PRO A 435 9.48 19.48 1.11
CA PRO A 435 9.10 20.34 2.24
C PRO A 435 8.23 21.53 1.81
N ILE A 436 8.51 22.10 0.63
CA ILE A 436 7.74 23.23 0.08
C ILE A 436 6.33 22.75 -0.28
N PHE A 437 6.21 21.60 -0.92
CA PHE A 437 4.91 21.01 -1.26
C PHE A 437 4.06 20.71 -0.02
N LEU A 438 4.67 20.17 1.04
CA LEU A 438 3.99 19.92 2.31
C LEU A 438 3.48 21.21 2.95
N LYS A 439 4.31 22.28 2.98
CA LYS A 439 3.94 23.59 3.54
C LYS A 439 2.80 24.24 2.75
N GLN A 440 2.83 24.17 1.42
CA GLN A 440 1.84 24.83 0.55
C GLN A 440 0.49 24.12 0.53
N LYS A 441 0.45 22.80 0.80
CA LYS A 441 -0.74 21.96 0.64
C LYS A 441 -1.39 22.09 -0.77
N TYR A 442 -0.61 22.47 -1.79
CA TYR A 442 -1.10 22.77 -3.15
C TYR A 442 -1.75 21.56 -3.81
N GLY A 443 -1.16 20.38 -3.69
CA GLY A 443 -1.74 19.13 -4.18
C GLY A 443 -3.12 18.84 -3.58
N ARG A 444 -3.37 19.20 -2.31
CA ARG A 444 -4.70 19.11 -1.68
C ARG A 444 -5.71 20.07 -2.34
N LYS A 445 -5.29 21.27 -2.75
CA LYS A 445 -6.17 22.23 -3.43
C LYS A 445 -6.52 21.80 -4.86
N LEU A 446 -5.56 21.20 -5.59
CA LEU A 446 -5.82 20.60 -6.91
C LEU A 446 -6.79 19.42 -6.81
N PHE A 447 -6.57 18.51 -5.87
CA PHE A 447 -7.45 17.39 -5.61
C PHE A 447 -8.87 17.83 -5.23
N ARG A 448 -9.01 18.90 -4.44
CA ARG A 448 -10.31 19.51 -4.10
C ARG A 448 -11.00 20.21 -5.27
N ARG A 449 -10.27 20.81 -6.22
CA ARG A 449 -10.86 21.38 -7.44
C ARG A 449 -11.31 20.30 -8.42
N GLN A 450 -10.55 19.21 -8.55
CA GLN A 450 -10.91 18.07 -9.42
C GLN A 450 -12.06 17.24 -8.87
N THR A 451 -12.27 17.19 -7.54
CA THR A 451 -13.43 16.49 -6.94
C THR A 451 -14.75 17.26 -7.10
N ARG A 452 -14.73 18.55 -7.44
CA ARG A 452 -15.95 19.26 -7.90
C ARG A 452 -16.41 18.78 -9.27
N HIS A 453 -15.55 18.15 -10.06
CA HIS A 453 -15.88 17.51 -11.31
C HIS A 453 -15.75 16.00 -11.09
N SER A 454 -16.87 15.33 -11.02
CA SER A 454 -17.11 13.90 -10.69
C SER A 454 -16.30 12.87 -11.51
N TRP A 455 -15.29 13.28 -12.24
CA TRP A 455 -14.59 12.50 -13.25
C TRP A 455 -13.41 11.67 -12.74
N PHE A 456 -12.73 12.11 -11.64
CA PHE A 456 -11.52 11.39 -11.19
C PHE A 456 -11.80 10.18 -10.30
N LEU A 457 -12.99 10.08 -9.69
CA LEU A 457 -13.36 8.99 -8.78
C LEU A 457 -14.18 7.88 -9.44
N GLN A 458 -14.74 8.10 -10.63
CA GLN A 458 -15.45 7.04 -11.37
C GLN A 458 -14.51 6.03 -12.05
N GLY A 459 -13.25 6.39 -12.32
CA GLY A 459 -12.25 5.53 -12.95
C GLY A 459 -11.63 4.47 -12.01
N ILE A 460 -11.64 4.71 -10.70
CA ILE A 460 -10.98 3.81 -9.73
C ILE A 460 -11.97 2.83 -9.07
N GLY A 461 -13.28 3.05 -9.20
CA GLY A 461 -14.30 2.41 -8.36
C GLY A 461 -15.19 1.34 -8.97
N LYS A 462 -15.11 0.98 -10.23
CA LYS A 462 -15.96 -0.10 -10.77
C LYS A 462 -15.35 -0.75 -12.00
N ARG A 463 -14.64 -1.85 -11.82
CA ARG A 463 -14.73 -2.96 -12.78
C ARG A 463 -14.44 -4.31 -12.11
N ARG A 464 -15.50 -5.05 -11.85
CA ARG A 464 -15.44 -6.50 -11.85
C ARG A 464 -15.02 -6.92 -13.25
N CYS A 465 -14.03 -7.81 -13.38
CA CYS A 465 -13.88 -8.62 -14.57
C CYS A 465 -15.21 -9.36 -14.79
N GLN A 466 -16.01 -8.91 -15.72
CA GLN A 466 -17.08 -9.74 -16.26
C GLN A 466 -16.38 -10.80 -17.10
N ALA A 467 -16.48 -12.05 -16.68
CA ALA A 467 -16.23 -13.17 -17.56
C ALA A 467 -17.18 -13.04 -18.77
N PRO A 468 -16.73 -13.34 -19.99
CA PRO A 468 -17.62 -13.33 -21.15
C PRO A 468 -18.79 -14.29 -20.90
N GLU A 469 -20.02 -13.80 -21.14
CA GLU A 469 -21.20 -14.66 -21.10
C GLU A 469 -21.00 -15.81 -22.08
N PRO A 470 -21.34 -17.05 -21.71
CA PRO A 470 -21.34 -18.15 -22.67
C PRO A 470 -22.52 -17.94 -23.64
N ALA A 471 -22.21 -18.06 -24.91
CA ALA A 471 -23.21 -18.07 -26.00
C ALA A 471 -24.37 -19.02 -25.65
N THR A 472 -25.58 -18.52 -25.82
CA THR A 472 -26.84 -19.24 -25.63
C THR A 472 -26.90 -20.47 -26.53
N GLY A 473 -27.16 -21.62 -25.95
CA GLY A 473 -27.55 -22.80 -26.67
C GLY A 473 -27.21 -24.12 -26.01
N GLY A 474 -28.11 -24.67 -25.21
CA GLY A 474 -28.01 -26.05 -24.74
C GLY A 474 -28.42 -26.26 -23.30
N LEU A 475 -29.63 -26.67 -23.10
CA LEU A 475 -30.16 -27.21 -21.84
C LEU A 475 -29.24 -28.30 -21.28
N TYR A 476 -28.72 -28.07 -20.05
CA TYR A 476 -28.21 -29.13 -19.22
C TYR A 476 -28.94 -29.09 -17.89
N GLU A 477 -29.70 -30.16 -17.63
CA GLU A 477 -30.29 -30.46 -16.34
C GLU A 477 -29.22 -30.53 -15.26
N THR A 478 -29.43 -29.81 -14.18
CA THR A 478 -28.60 -29.81 -13.01
C THR A 478 -28.80 -31.07 -12.21
N GLY A 479 -28.04 -32.11 -12.54
CA GLY A 479 -27.89 -33.26 -11.65
C GLY A 479 -27.03 -32.88 -10.47
N SER A 480 -27.58 -33.05 -9.28
CA SER A 480 -26.99 -32.77 -7.95
C SER A 480 -25.75 -33.63 -7.54
N GLY A 481 -24.98 -34.08 -8.52
CA GLY A 481 -23.85 -34.98 -8.32
C GLY A 481 -22.44 -34.43 -8.59
N TRP A 482 -22.28 -33.18 -9.01
CA TRP A 482 -21.00 -32.68 -9.54
C TRP A 482 -20.14 -31.82 -8.60
N PHE A 483 -20.57 -31.62 -7.37
CA PHE A 483 -19.71 -31.05 -6.31
C PHE A 483 -18.84 -32.09 -5.58
N GLY A 484 -18.76 -33.29 -6.14
CA GLY A 484 -18.00 -34.39 -5.61
C GLY A 484 -16.55 -34.42 -6.10
N LYS A 485 -15.68 -34.73 -5.20
CA LYS A 485 -14.29 -35.24 -5.27
C LYS A 485 -13.28 -34.60 -6.24
N THR A 486 -13.64 -34.21 -7.48
CA THR A 486 -12.65 -33.83 -8.49
C THR A 486 -12.17 -32.37 -8.41
N ARG A 487 -12.97 -31.44 -7.87
CA ARG A 487 -12.58 -30.01 -7.80
C ARG A 487 -11.76 -29.67 -6.57
N TRP A 488 -11.93 -30.42 -5.46
CA TRP A 488 -11.14 -30.27 -4.26
C TRP A 488 -9.73 -30.86 -4.39
N GLN A 489 -9.56 -31.90 -5.20
CA GLN A 489 -8.23 -32.48 -5.49
C GLN A 489 -7.33 -31.58 -6.33
N ARG A 490 -7.91 -30.60 -7.06
CA ARG A 490 -7.15 -29.67 -7.90
C ARG A 490 -6.82 -28.32 -7.27
N SER A 491 -7.48 -27.94 -6.18
CA SER A 491 -7.33 -26.57 -5.64
C SER A 491 -6.35 -26.46 -4.47
N GLY A 492 -5.81 -27.55 -3.92
CA GLY A 492 -4.82 -27.49 -2.82
C GLY A 492 -5.28 -26.66 -1.60
N GLY A 493 -6.58 -26.34 -1.51
CA GLY A 493 -7.12 -25.58 -0.39
C GLY A 493 -7.21 -26.45 0.86
N CYS A 494 -7.18 -25.84 2.05
CA CYS A 494 -7.26 -26.44 3.37
C CYS A 494 -8.09 -27.73 3.37
N GLY A 495 -7.49 -28.81 2.94
CA GLY A 495 -8.16 -30.03 2.62
C GLY A 495 -7.99 -31.07 3.71
N PHE A 496 -8.99 -31.90 3.83
CA PHE A 496 -8.85 -33.16 4.53
C PHE A 496 -8.00 -34.12 3.68
N PRO A 497 -7.38 -35.14 4.28
CA PRO A 497 -6.76 -36.22 3.53
C PRO A 497 -7.73 -36.78 2.48
N VAL A 498 -7.19 -37.21 1.35
CA VAL A 498 -7.96 -37.63 0.14
C VAL A 498 -9.05 -38.66 0.46
N ASP A 499 -8.89 -39.45 1.50
CA ASP A 499 -9.78 -40.53 1.88
C ASP A 499 -10.78 -40.17 3.01
N THR A 500 -10.87 -38.93 3.42
CA THR A 500 -11.80 -38.51 4.47
C THR A 500 -13.21 -38.33 3.91
N PRO A 501 -14.24 -39.08 4.41
CA PRO A 501 -15.60 -38.89 3.92
C PRO A 501 -16.14 -37.48 4.22
N LEU A 502 -16.73 -36.84 3.28
CA LEU A 502 -17.39 -35.52 3.44
C LEU A 502 -18.73 -35.70 4.15
N THR A 503 -18.73 -35.84 5.48
CA THR A 503 -19.94 -35.79 6.29
C THR A 503 -20.38 -34.35 6.55
N PRO A 504 -21.66 -34.10 6.89
CA PRO A 504 -22.12 -32.75 7.28
C PRO A 504 -21.35 -32.15 8.44
N GLU A 505 -20.75 -32.97 9.29
CA GLU A 505 -19.94 -32.56 10.43
C GLU A 505 -18.54 -32.14 10.00
N VAL A 506 -17.91 -32.86 9.07
CA VAL A 506 -16.64 -32.50 8.42
C VAL A 506 -16.78 -31.19 7.66
N VAL A 507 -17.87 -31.01 6.91
CA VAL A 507 -18.15 -29.77 6.19
C VAL A 507 -18.36 -28.61 7.18
N ARG A 508 -19.06 -28.84 8.29
CA ARG A 508 -19.29 -27.81 9.33
C ARG A 508 -18.00 -27.45 10.06
N THR A 509 -17.12 -28.40 10.29
CA THR A 509 -15.81 -28.18 10.93
C THR A 509 -14.87 -27.45 9.98
N SER A 510 -14.83 -27.83 8.70
CA SER A 510 -14.07 -27.10 7.67
C SER A 510 -14.56 -25.67 7.53
N TRP A 511 -15.89 -25.46 7.53
CA TRP A 511 -16.47 -24.12 7.49
C TRP A 511 -16.12 -23.30 8.72
N LYS A 512 -16.11 -23.89 9.93
CA LYS A 512 -15.65 -23.23 11.15
C LYS A 512 -14.16 -22.88 11.12
N VAL A 513 -13.32 -23.73 10.57
CA VAL A 513 -11.88 -23.44 10.37
C VAL A 513 -11.71 -22.30 9.39
N ILE A 514 -12.42 -22.31 8.26
CA ILE A 514 -12.38 -21.26 7.25
C ILE A 514 -12.92 -19.92 7.78
N THR A 515 -14.01 -19.94 8.53
CA THR A 515 -14.58 -18.73 9.13
C THR A 515 -13.72 -18.19 10.27
N ASN A 516 -13.16 -19.06 11.10
CA ASN A 516 -12.20 -18.64 12.13
C ASN A 516 -10.91 -18.09 11.54
N PHE A 517 -10.44 -18.64 10.41
CA PHE A 517 -9.30 -18.13 9.66
C PHE A 517 -9.58 -16.69 9.15
N ASN A 518 -10.74 -16.48 8.56
CA ASN A 518 -11.18 -15.14 8.10
C ASN A 518 -11.36 -14.16 9.26
N ASP A 519 -11.67 -14.65 10.45
CA ASP A 519 -11.85 -13.84 11.67
C ASP A 519 -10.55 -13.66 12.47
N GLY A 520 -9.41 -14.19 11.99
CA GLY A 520 -8.11 -14.17 12.69
C GLY A 520 -8.10 -14.96 13.99
N ARG A 521 -8.97 -15.99 14.12
CA ARG A 521 -9.13 -16.79 15.35
C ARG A 521 -8.65 -18.22 15.23
N ALA A 522 -8.18 -18.64 14.04
CA ALA A 522 -7.64 -19.97 13.84
C ALA A 522 -6.12 -19.94 13.84
N ASP A 523 -5.52 -20.83 14.61
CA ASP A 523 -4.15 -21.24 14.40
C ASP A 523 -4.08 -21.94 13.04
N HIS A 524 -3.07 -21.64 12.24
CA HIS A 524 -2.88 -22.26 10.92
C HIS A 524 -2.30 -23.66 11.09
N PRO A 525 -3.05 -24.73 10.80
CA PRO A 525 -2.53 -26.07 10.92
C PRO A 525 -1.53 -26.35 9.78
N GLU A 526 -0.42 -26.99 10.11
CA GLU A 526 0.53 -27.48 9.12
C GLU A 526 -0.06 -28.61 8.26
N SER A 527 -1.07 -29.30 8.77
CA SER A 527 -1.89 -30.27 8.05
C SER A 527 -3.36 -30.19 8.46
N PRO A 528 -4.30 -30.75 7.69
CA PRO A 528 -5.70 -30.82 8.08
C PRO A 528 -5.96 -31.57 9.40
N GLN A 529 -5.07 -32.50 9.76
CA GLN A 529 -5.13 -33.22 11.02
C GLN A 529 -4.66 -32.36 12.19
N ASP A 530 -3.66 -31.51 11.99
CA ASP A 530 -3.16 -30.59 13.01
C ASP A 530 -4.14 -29.43 13.26
N GLY A 531 -4.89 -29.00 12.25
CA GLY A 531 -5.99 -28.05 12.40
C GLY A 531 -7.10 -28.57 13.30
N LEU A 532 -7.47 -29.82 13.16
CA LEU A 532 -8.45 -30.48 14.04
C LEU A 532 -7.92 -30.62 15.46
N LYS A 533 -6.65 -31.00 15.64
CA LYS A 533 -6.00 -31.06 16.95
C LYS A 533 -5.95 -29.70 17.62
N ASN A 534 -5.55 -28.67 16.90
CA ASN A 534 -5.48 -27.29 17.42
C ASN A 534 -6.85 -26.75 17.81
N VAL A 535 -7.89 -27.01 17.03
CA VAL A 535 -9.28 -26.67 17.39
C VAL A 535 -9.73 -27.41 18.65
N MET A 536 -9.41 -28.71 18.80
CA MET A 536 -9.73 -29.48 19.99
C MET A 536 -8.89 -29.08 21.21
N GLN A 537 -7.62 -28.75 21.03
CA GLN A 537 -6.72 -28.28 22.08
C GLN A 537 -7.09 -26.86 22.56
N ASN A 538 -7.51 -25.98 21.66
CA ASN A 538 -8.04 -24.67 22.00
C ASN A 538 -9.39 -24.75 22.75
N MET A 539 -10.20 -25.74 22.46
CA MET A 539 -11.41 -26.03 23.24
C MET A 539 -11.10 -26.55 24.65
N GLN A 540 -10.00 -27.29 24.84
CA GLN A 540 -9.53 -27.76 26.14
C GLN A 540 -8.79 -26.68 26.94
N ASN A 541 -7.98 -25.82 26.29
CA ASN A 541 -7.23 -24.75 26.94
C ASN A 541 -8.09 -23.58 27.44
N ARG A 542 -9.35 -23.47 27.01
CA ARG A 542 -10.32 -22.53 27.57
C ARG A 542 -10.70 -22.81 29.01
N LYS A 543 -10.26 -23.94 29.58
CA LYS A 543 -10.50 -24.31 30.99
C LYS A 543 -9.32 -24.06 31.93
N ALA A 544 -8.15 -23.61 31.42
CA ALA A 544 -6.99 -23.29 32.24
C ALA A 544 -6.88 -21.77 32.46
N GLY A 545 -6.79 -21.33 33.72
CA GLY A 545 -6.65 -19.91 34.10
C GLY A 545 -5.33 -19.29 33.62
N PRO A 546 -5.19 -17.97 33.74
CA PRO A 546 -4.06 -17.21 33.18
C PRO A 546 -2.73 -17.62 33.83
N LYS A 547 -1.74 -17.97 32.99
CA LYS A 547 -0.34 -18.16 33.43
C LYS A 547 0.29 -16.78 33.69
N GLU A 548 0.97 -16.60 34.80
CA GLU A 548 1.81 -15.42 35.07
C GLU A 548 2.86 -15.26 33.99
N ARG A 549 2.90 -14.05 33.41
CA ARG A 549 3.87 -13.68 32.37
C ARG A 549 5.01 -12.85 32.96
N ALA A 550 6.21 -13.03 32.44
CA ALA A 550 7.36 -12.22 32.77
C ALA A 550 7.11 -10.73 32.39
N ILE A 551 7.25 -9.83 33.33
CA ILE A 551 7.06 -8.39 33.18
C ILE A 551 8.25 -7.81 32.42
N ASN A 552 8.01 -7.14 31.28
CA ASN A 552 9.06 -6.41 30.57
C ASN A 552 9.18 -4.99 31.17
N GLN A 553 10.16 -4.82 32.04
CA GLN A 553 10.37 -3.60 32.80
C GLN A 553 10.62 -2.37 31.89
N GLY A 554 11.37 -2.52 30.78
CA GLY A 554 11.64 -1.44 29.84
C GLY A 554 10.40 -0.91 29.12
N VAL A 555 9.43 -1.78 28.82
CA VAL A 555 8.14 -1.37 28.24
C VAL A 555 7.32 -0.56 29.23
N LEU A 556 7.30 -0.96 30.51
CA LEU A 556 6.58 -0.21 31.55
C LEU A 556 7.18 1.18 31.77
N GLU A 557 8.51 1.30 31.73
CA GLU A 557 9.21 2.60 31.84
C GLU A 557 8.86 3.51 30.65
N ASN A 558 8.83 2.98 29.43
CA ASN A 558 8.42 3.73 28.24
C ASN A 558 6.95 4.19 28.31
N ILE A 559 6.05 3.34 28.81
CA ILE A 559 4.64 3.71 29.02
C ILE A 559 4.53 4.86 30.03
N GLU A 560 5.23 4.79 31.17
CA GLU A 560 5.20 5.85 32.18
C GLU A 560 5.85 7.15 31.69
N LYS A 561 6.88 7.08 30.85
CA LYS A 561 7.46 8.23 30.16
C LYS A 561 6.46 8.85 29.19
N ALA A 562 5.78 8.04 28.38
CA ALA A 562 4.78 8.48 27.42
C ALA A 562 3.55 9.13 28.09
N LYS A 563 3.09 8.64 29.25
CA LYS A 563 2.01 9.26 30.03
C LYS A 563 2.36 10.67 30.52
N LYS A 564 3.63 10.94 30.76
CA LYS A 564 4.12 12.26 31.21
C LYS A 564 4.45 13.20 30.04
N ALA A 565 4.60 12.69 28.85
CA ALA A 565 4.90 13.49 27.66
C ALA A 565 3.75 14.43 27.31
N ARG A 566 4.08 15.64 26.85
CA ARG A 566 3.11 16.67 26.44
C ARG A 566 3.50 17.19 25.06
N THR A 567 2.49 17.62 24.28
CA THR A 567 2.66 18.24 22.97
C THR A 567 2.42 19.75 23.08
N GLN A 568 2.94 20.50 22.11
CA GLN A 568 2.62 21.93 21.96
C GLN A 568 1.18 22.14 21.42
N GLY A 569 0.48 21.07 21.13
CA GLY A 569 -0.83 21.06 20.53
C GLY A 569 -0.81 21.15 19.00
N THR A 570 -1.82 20.58 18.39
CA THR A 570 -1.98 20.57 16.92
C THR A 570 -3.16 21.45 16.55
N PRO A 571 -2.95 22.58 15.86
CA PRO A 571 -4.04 23.46 15.46
C PRO A 571 -4.84 22.86 14.30
N PHE A 572 -6.15 22.99 14.38
CA PHE A 572 -7.14 22.64 13.38
C PHE A 572 -7.95 23.88 13.01
N GLU A 573 -7.67 24.47 11.84
CA GLU A 573 -8.43 25.59 11.30
C GLU A 573 -9.60 25.08 10.46
N TYR A 574 -10.80 25.57 10.73
CA TYR A 574 -12.03 25.17 10.06
C TYR A 574 -13.00 26.35 9.91
N ASN A 575 -13.94 26.20 8.99
CA ASN A 575 -15.03 27.11 8.74
C ASN A 575 -16.30 26.32 8.41
N ASP A 576 -17.39 27.03 8.13
CA ASP A 576 -18.70 26.46 7.85
C ASP A 576 -18.67 25.31 6.84
N LYS A 577 -17.73 25.33 5.88
CA LYS A 577 -17.58 24.29 4.88
C LYS A 577 -17.09 22.97 5.49
N GLU A 578 -16.15 22.99 6.43
CA GLU A 578 -15.69 21.77 7.12
C GLU A 578 -16.82 21.18 7.96
N VAL A 579 -17.66 22.03 8.59
CA VAL A 579 -18.86 21.61 9.33
C VAL A 579 -19.89 21.00 8.38
N ILE A 580 -20.19 21.65 7.26
CA ILE A 580 -21.12 21.13 6.25
C ILE A 580 -20.64 19.78 5.70
N LEU A 581 -19.34 19.68 5.37
CA LEU A 581 -18.73 18.41 4.89
C LEU A 581 -18.87 17.28 5.89
N TYR A 582 -18.67 17.58 7.19
CA TYR A 582 -18.87 16.59 8.23
C TYR A 582 -20.33 16.17 8.32
N ASN A 583 -21.25 17.14 8.39
CA ASN A 583 -22.67 16.87 8.52
C ASN A 583 -23.21 16.05 7.32
N LEU A 584 -22.79 16.36 6.11
CA LEU A 584 -23.06 15.57 4.91
C LEU A 584 -22.41 14.17 4.99
N GLY A 585 -21.19 14.08 5.52
CA GLY A 585 -20.45 12.83 5.70
C GLY A 585 -21.14 11.85 6.66
N ILE A 586 -21.92 12.32 7.61
CA ILE A 586 -22.74 11.52 8.52
C ILE A 586 -24.23 11.49 8.14
N GLY A 587 -24.54 11.83 6.87
CA GLY A 587 -25.85 11.60 6.25
C GLY A 587 -26.87 12.75 6.43
N ALA A 588 -26.47 13.99 6.72
CA ALA A 588 -27.37 15.13 6.60
C ALA A 588 -27.80 15.31 5.14
N LYS A 589 -29.04 15.67 4.92
CA LYS A 589 -29.67 15.77 3.58
C LYS A 589 -29.74 17.23 3.14
N LYS A 590 -29.85 17.44 1.83
CA LYS A 590 -30.02 18.79 1.25
C LYS A 590 -31.23 19.58 1.79
N THR A 591 -32.17 18.90 2.46
CA THR A 591 -33.34 19.49 3.09
C THR A 591 -33.08 19.92 4.54
N ASP A 592 -31.96 19.49 5.13
CA ASP A 592 -31.61 19.78 6.52
C ASP A 592 -30.77 21.07 6.55
N LEU A 593 -31.37 22.21 6.13
CA LEU A 593 -30.67 23.48 5.87
C LEU A 593 -29.81 23.94 7.05
N LYS A 594 -30.28 23.81 8.26
CA LYS A 594 -29.51 24.16 9.47
C LYS A 594 -28.20 23.38 9.67
N TRP A 595 -27.95 22.35 8.87
CA TRP A 595 -26.72 21.57 8.93
C TRP A 595 -25.91 21.59 7.66
N VAL A 596 -26.49 22.06 6.55
CA VAL A 596 -25.85 21.97 5.23
C VAL A 596 -25.82 23.30 4.46
N PHE A 597 -26.34 24.37 5.05
CA PHE A 597 -26.41 25.69 4.44
C PHE A 597 -26.03 26.79 5.44
N GLU A 598 -24.86 27.39 5.28
CA GLU A 598 -24.27 28.42 6.13
C GLU A 598 -25.06 29.74 6.15
N GLY A 599 -26.01 29.92 5.23
CA GLY A 599 -26.92 31.06 5.21
C GLY A 599 -28.20 30.87 6.04
N ASP A 600 -28.39 29.71 6.65
CA ASP A 600 -29.51 29.45 7.56
C ASP A 600 -29.21 30.07 8.93
N GLU A 601 -30.15 30.84 9.50
CA GLU A 601 -30.00 31.52 10.80
C GLU A 601 -29.77 30.54 11.96
N SER A 602 -30.17 29.27 11.79
CA SER A 602 -29.97 28.19 12.76
C SER A 602 -28.81 27.26 12.42
N PHE A 603 -27.90 27.67 11.52
CA PHE A 603 -26.77 26.83 11.10
C PHE A 603 -25.90 26.40 12.26
N GLU A 604 -25.67 25.10 12.40
CA GLU A 604 -24.93 24.51 13.53
C GLU A 604 -24.12 23.27 13.14
N ALA A 605 -23.08 23.00 13.91
CA ALA A 605 -22.34 21.76 13.85
C ALA A 605 -23.06 20.64 14.64
N LEU A 606 -23.22 19.46 14.03
CA LEU A 606 -23.69 18.31 14.77
C LEU A 606 -22.71 17.94 15.89
N PRO A 607 -23.19 17.55 17.09
CA PRO A 607 -22.36 17.36 18.29
C PRO A 607 -21.14 16.45 18.08
N THR A 608 -21.30 15.41 17.28
CA THR A 608 -20.22 14.46 16.96
C THR A 608 -19.11 15.04 16.09
N PHE A 609 -19.25 16.27 15.55
CA PHE A 609 -18.15 17.02 14.92
C PHE A 609 -16.93 17.15 15.84
N GLY A 610 -17.15 17.17 17.16
CA GLY A 610 -16.09 17.27 18.15
C GLY A 610 -15.04 16.16 18.13
N VAL A 611 -15.23 15.08 17.36
CA VAL A 611 -14.17 14.07 17.14
C VAL A 611 -13.16 14.48 16.08
N ILE A 612 -13.51 15.43 15.18
CA ILE A 612 -12.72 15.76 13.99
C ILE A 612 -11.41 16.50 14.31
N PRO A 613 -11.36 17.50 15.21
CA PRO A 613 -10.15 18.25 15.49
C PRO A 613 -9.00 17.38 16.02
N GLY A 614 -9.31 16.24 16.63
CA GLY A 614 -8.34 15.31 17.18
C GLY A 614 -7.68 14.34 16.18
N PHE A 615 -8.21 14.21 14.96
CA PHE A 615 -7.73 13.20 14.00
C PHE A 615 -6.28 13.39 13.53
N ASP A 616 -5.88 14.61 13.26
CA ASP A 616 -4.54 14.96 12.80
C ASP A 616 -3.64 15.42 13.98
N ALA A 617 -4.07 15.24 15.22
CA ALA A 617 -3.32 15.68 16.39
C ALA A 617 -2.07 14.80 16.59
N GLU A 618 -0.92 15.46 16.68
CA GLU A 618 0.38 14.79 16.88
C GLU A 618 0.50 14.30 18.32
N THR A 619 0.59 12.98 18.51
CA THR A 619 0.83 12.40 19.83
C THR A 619 2.27 12.66 20.29
N PRO A 620 2.51 12.98 21.58
CA PRO A 620 3.86 13.19 22.11
C PRO A 620 4.62 11.87 22.34
N PHE A 621 4.11 10.76 21.84
CA PHE A 621 4.66 9.42 21.97
C PHE A 621 4.42 8.63 20.68
N SER A 622 5.21 7.57 20.47
CA SER A 622 4.99 6.62 19.37
C SER A 622 4.49 5.29 19.92
N TYR A 623 3.50 4.69 19.25
CA TYR A 623 2.91 3.41 19.70
C TYR A 623 3.90 2.25 19.65
N ASP A 624 4.87 2.24 18.75
CA ASP A 624 5.93 1.24 18.64
C ASP A 624 6.94 1.29 19.79
N GLU A 625 7.05 2.42 20.49
CA GLU A 625 7.88 2.55 21.69
C GLU A 625 7.22 2.00 22.95
N ILE A 626 5.86 2.02 23.01
CA ILE A 626 5.09 1.69 24.21
C ILE A 626 4.31 0.37 24.11
N ILE A 627 4.18 -0.18 22.90
CA ILE A 627 3.49 -1.44 22.65
C ILE A 627 4.42 -2.38 21.90
N PRO A 628 4.90 -3.45 22.56
CA PRO A 628 5.74 -4.44 21.90
C PRO A 628 5.06 -5.04 20.67
N ARG A 629 5.76 -5.09 19.55
CA ARG A 629 5.26 -5.60 18.27
C ARG A 629 4.07 -4.80 17.71
N PHE A 630 4.05 -3.49 17.92
CA PHE A 630 3.03 -2.62 17.35
C PHE A 630 2.99 -2.75 15.82
N ASN A 631 1.80 -3.05 15.29
CA ASN A 631 1.55 -3.06 13.85
C ASN A 631 0.31 -2.20 13.55
N PRO A 632 0.48 -1.06 12.84
CA PRO A 632 -0.63 -0.15 12.55
C PRO A 632 -1.74 -0.79 11.71
N MET A 633 -1.47 -1.89 10.99
CA MET A 633 -2.48 -2.61 10.20
C MET A 633 -3.44 -3.45 11.06
N THR A 634 -3.06 -3.76 12.31
CA THR A 634 -3.90 -4.50 13.26
C THR A 634 -4.65 -3.61 14.24
N LEU A 635 -4.47 -2.28 14.09
CA LEU A 635 -5.10 -1.29 14.94
C LEU A 635 -6.59 -1.21 14.63
N LEU A 636 -7.42 -1.46 15.64
CA LEU A 636 -8.88 -1.30 15.59
C LEU A 636 -9.30 -0.24 16.60
N HIS A 637 -10.10 0.71 16.14
CA HIS A 637 -10.79 1.63 17.02
C HIS A 637 -11.87 0.86 17.78
N GLY A 638 -11.70 0.70 19.08
CA GLY A 638 -12.55 -0.13 19.91
C GLY A 638 -13.68 0.63 20.61
N GLU A 639 -13.34 1.73 21.27
CA GLU A 639 -14.30 2.59 21.97
C GLU A 639 -13.98 4.06 21.71
N GLN A 640 -15.03 4.89 21.66
CA GLN A 640 -14.91 6.33 21.59
C GLN A 640 -15.83 6.96 22.66
N PHE A 641 -15.27 7.87 23.44
CA PHE A 641 -15.99 8.80 24.30
C PHE A 641 -15.76 10.22 23.80
N LEU A 642 -16.81 11.01 23.69
CA LEU A 642 -16.76 12.43 23.36
C LEU A 642 -17.57 13.19 24.41
N GLU A 643 -16.98 14.19 25.01
CA GLU A 643 -17.66 15.16 25.88
C GLU A 643 -17.53 16.56 25.30
N ILE A 644 -18.64 17.27 25.22
CA ILE A 644 -18.72 18.64 24.70
C ILE A 644 -18.82 19.59 25.88
N LYS A 645 -17.85 20.48 26.00
CA LYS A 645 -17.74 21.42 27.12
C LYS A 645 -18.29 22.81 26.80
N LYS A 646 -18.41 23.14 25.50
CA LYS A 646 -18.89 24.46 25.06
C LYS A 646 -20.00 24.29 24.02
N TYR A 647 -21.16 24.88 24.32
CA TYR A 647 -22.33 24.93 23.43
C TYR A 647 -22.77 26.39 23.22
N PRO A 648 -23.25 26.78 22.01
CA PRO A 648 -23.22 26.00 20.77
C PRO A 648 -21.79 25.72 20.32
N ILE A 649 -21.60 24.64 19.54
CA ILE A 649 -20.30 24.34 18.95
C ILE A 649 -20.00 25.40 17.91
N PRO A 650 -18.84 26.09 17.98
CA PRO A 650 -18.45 27.06 16.95
C PRO A 650 -18.44 26.42 15.56
N THR A 651 -18.99 27.12 14.55
CA THR A 651 -19.01 26.65 13.16
C THR A 651 -17.77 27.05 12.37
N SER A 652 -16.92 27.91 12.96
CA SER A 652 -15.66 28.35 12.36
C SER A 652 -14.65 28.74 13.44
N GLY A 653 -13.36 28.71 13.10
CA GLY A 653 -12.27 29.16 13.98
C GLY A 653 -11.07 28.25 13.96
N THR A 654 -10.22 28.40 14.99
CA THR A 654 -9.05 27.55 15.22
C THR A 654 -9.24 26.82 16.54
N LEU A 655 -9.20 25.49 16.48
CA LEU A 655 -9.19 24.61 17.65
C LEU A 655 -7.83 23.94 17.75
N THR A 656 -7.28 23.84 18.97
CA THR A 656 -5.98 23.20 19.20
C THR A 656 -6.16 21.96 20.05
N SER A 657 -5.71 20.81 19.57
CA SER A 657 -5.86 19.51 20.19
C SER A 657 -4.56 19.03 20.86
N TYR A 658 -4.68 18.55 22.10
CA TYR A 658 -3.60 18.12 22.98
C TYR A 658 -3.81 16.65 23.38
N PRO A 659 -3.35 15.68 22.56
CA PRO A 659 -3.41 14.27 22.90
C PRO A 659 -2.43 13.89 24.00
N THR A 660 -2.86 13.02 24.92
CA THR A 660 -2.04 12.44 26.00
C THR A 660 -2.34 10.94 26.11
N LEU A 661 -1.30 10.14 26.40
CA LEU A 661 -1.52 8.73 26.73
C LEU A 661 -2.17 8.64 28.12
N PHE A 662 -3.34 8.06 28.20
CA PHE A 662 -4.07 7.87 29.44
C PHE A 662 -3.75 6.52 30.08
N GLU A 663 -3.84 5.44 29.31
CA GLU A 663 -3.63 4.08 29.81
C GLU A 663 -3.13 3.13 28.70
N VAL A 664 -2.30 2.14 29.09
CA VAL A 664 -2.00 0.96 28.26
C VAL A 664 -2.27 -0.28 29.11
N VAL A 665 -3.11 -1.18 28.63
CA VAL A 665 -3.49 -2.41 29.31
C VAL A 665 -3.09 -3.62 28.48
N ASP A 666 -2.37 -4.55 29.08
CA ASP A 666 -2.12 -5.87 28.50
C ASP A 666 -3.29 -6.82 28.82
N LYS A 667 -4.00 -7.27 27.79
CA LYS A 667 -5.11 -8.24 27.89
C LYS A 667 -4.74 -9.62 27.36
N GLY A 668 -3.47 -9.99 27.47
CA GLY A 668 -2.99 -11.32 27.07
C GLY A 668 -2.63 -11.38 25.59
N ALA A 669 -3.50 -11.75 24.69
CA ALA A 669 -3.23 -11.78 23.25
C ALA A 669 -3.42 -10.41 22.56
N ALA A 670 -3.76 -9.34 23.30
CA ALA A 670 -3.93 -7.99 22.77
C ALA A 670 -3.46 -6.92 23.75
N ALA A 671 -2.91 -5.81 23.22
CA ALA A 671 -2.73 -4.58 23.96
C ALA A 671 -3.90 -3.63 23.69
N VAL A 672 -4.28 -2.85 24.72
CA VAL A 672 -5.30 -1.81 24.64
C VAL A 672 -4.62 -0.52 25.05
N ALA A 673 -4.65 0.50 24.20
CA ALA A 673 -4.18 1.84 24.55
C ALA A 673 -5.34 2.83 24.54
N VAL A 674 -5.41 3.67 25.56
CA VAL A 674 -6.39 4.75 25.69
C VAL A 674 -5.67 6.08 25.59
N THR A 675 -6.07 6.88 24.60
CA THR A 675 -5.57 8.25 24.40
C THR A 675 -6.68 9.23 24.73
N ARG A 676 -6.38 10.22 25.58
CA ARG A 676 -7.27 11.34 25.89
C ARG A 676 -6.77 12.60 25.18
N THR A 677 -7.63 13.23 24.41
CA THR A 677 -7.36 14.45 23.68
C THR A 677 -8.24 15.59 24.17
N GLU A 678 -7.64 16.62 24.74
CA GLU A 678 -8.31 17.87 25.07
C GLU A 678 -8.21 18.81 23.86
N THR A 679 -9.34 19.39 23.45
CA THR A 679 -9.39 20.35 22.34
C THR A 679 -9.86 21.69 22.86
N ARG A 680 -9.09 22.73 22.64
CA ARG A 680 -9.30 24.10 23.14
C ARG A 680 -9.47 25.08 21.98
N ASP A 681 -10.23 26.14 22.19
CA ASP A 681 -10.36 27.24 21.22
C ASP A 681 -9.18 28.24 21.30
N SER A 682 -9.22 29.29 20.50
CA SER A 682 -8.18 30.33 20.45
C SER A 682 -8.08 31.16 21.73
N THR A 683 -9.08 31.11 22.60
CA THR A 683 -9.04 31.76 23.93
C THR A 683 -8.46 30.87 25.01
N GLY A 684 -8.22 29.60 24.70
CA GLY A 684 -7.73 28.59 25.64
C GLY A 684 -8.85 27.80 26.35
N ASP A 685 -10.13 28.10 26.07
CA ASP A 685 -11.26 27.40 26.66
C ASP A 685 -11.37 25.98 26.15
N LEU A 686 -11.68 25.04 27.04
CA LEU A 686 -11.87 23.66 26.70
C LEU A 686 -13.22 23.47 25.98
N VAL A 687 -13.16 23.02 24.73
CA VAL A 687 -14.35 22.81 23.87
C VAL A 687 -14.75 21.34 23.83
N PHE A 688 -13.79 20.42 23.65
CA PHE A 688 -14.05 18.99 23.58
C PHE A 688 -13.07 18.19 24.43
N VAL A 689 -13.54 17.06 24.94
CA VAL A 689 -12.69 15.98 25.49
C VAL A 689 -13.03 14.69 24.75
N ASN A 690 -12.03 14.11 24.09
CA ASN A 690 -12.13 12.81 23.44
C ASN A 690 -11.33 11.76 24.21
N GLU A 691 -11.88 10.56 24.42
CA GLU A 691 -11.09 9.40 24.81
C GLU A 691 -11.26 8.33 23.72
N SER A 692 -10.17 7.97 23.11
CA SER A 692 -10.10 6.97 22.05
C SER A 692 -9.42 5.73 22.57
N THR A 693 -10.07 4.58 22.47
CA THR A 693 -9.52 3.29 22.84
C THR A 693 -9.21 2.50 21.59
N ILE A 694 -7.95 2.16 21.41
CA ILE A 694 -7.51 1.31 20.30
C ILE A 694 -7.21 -0.10 20.82
N PHE A 695 -7.66 -1.10 20.04
CA PHE A 695 -7.38 -2.52 20.26
C PHE A 695 -6.40 -3.02 19.22
N LEU A 696 -5.40 -3.72 19.67
CA LEU A 696 -4.47 -4.49 18.86
C LEU A 696 -4.83 -5.96 19.02
N ARG A 697 -5.31 -6.57 17.95
CA ARG A 697 -6.07 -7.84 17.90
C ARG A 697 -5.60 -8.95 18.82
N GLY A 698 -6.56 -9.66 19.39
CA GLY A 698 -6.46 -11.01 19.99
C GLY A 698 -7.38 -11.35 21.15
N SER A 699 -8.36 -10.54 21.61
CA SER A 699 -9.23 -10.97 22.70
C SER A 699 -10.55 -10.21 22.79
N GLY A 700 -11.58 -10.93 23.08
CA GLY A 700 -12.43 -10.91 24.19
C GLY A 700 -13.91 -10.96 23.92
N ASN A 701 -14.57 -11.97 24.45
CA ASN A 701 -16.02 -12.08 24.66
C ASN A 701 -16.39 -11.42 25.99
N PHE A 702 -17.12 -10.28 25.96
CA PHE A 702 -17.90 -9.82 27.10
C PHE A 702 -19.38 -9.74 26.71
N GLY A 703 -20.19 -10.72 27.19
CA GLY A 703 -21.63 -10.65 27.12
C GLY A 703 -22.15 -9.52 28.01
N GLY A 704 -22.77 -8.49 27.42
CA GLY A 704 -23.66 -7.59 28.12
C GLY A 704 -25.07 -8.19 28.21
N PRO A 705 -25.91 -7.84 29.24
CA PRO A 705 -27.23 -8.37 29.39
C PRO A 705 -28.12 -7.94 28.21
N ALA A 706 -28.87 -8.90 27.64
CA ALA A 706 -29.93 -8.62 26.69
C ALA A 706 -31.06 -7.83 27.40
N ARG A 707 -31.42 -6.64 26.91
CA ARG A 707 -32.55 -5.87 27.41
C ARG A 707 -33.84 -6.42 26.81
N GLY A 708 -34.76 -6.74 27.68
CA GLY A 708 -36.09 -7.27 27.33
C GLY A 708 -37.19 -6.24 27.09
N ALA A 709 -36.89 -4.92 27.08
CA ALA A 709 -37.88 -3.86 26.86
C ALA A 709 -37.85 -3.34 25.44
N ALA A 710 -39.02 -3.03 24.85
CA ALA A 710 -39.09 -2.38 23.54
C ALA A 710 -38.41 -0.99 23.59
N PRO A 711 -37.72 -0.55 22.53
CA PRO A 711 -37.09 0.78 22.46
C PRO A 711 -38.16 1.89 22.39
N ASP A 712 -37.87 3.04 23.00
CA ASP A 712 -38.74 4.23 22.96
C ASP A 712 -38.74 4.88 21.55
N ALA A 713 -37.67 4.69 20.80
CA ALA A 713 -37.57 5.12 19.40
C ALA A 713 -36.65 4.21 18.60
N VAL A 714 -36.99 4.06 17.31
CA VAL A 714 -36.21 3.31 16.34
C VAL A 714 -36.03 4.17 15.06
N VAL A 715 -34.81 4.32 14.60
CA VAL A 715 -34.50 5.06 13.35
C VAL A 715 -33.67 4.18 12.43
N ASP A 716 -34.17 3.99 11.20
CA ASP A 716 -33.46 3.28 10.14
C ASP A 716 -32.89 4.29 9.14
N GLU A 717 -31.62 4.15 8.82
CA GLU A 717 -30.97 4.95 7.79
C GLU A 717 -30.08 4.08 6.89
N LYS A 718 -30.35 4.11 5.59
CA LYS A 718 -29.51 3.44 4.59
C LYS A 718 -28.32 4.30 4.27
N THR A 719 -27.11 3.80 4.51
CA THR A 719 -25.87 4.45 4.10
C THR A 719 -25.72 4.36 2.57
N THR A 720 -25.04 5.33 1.96
CA THR A 720 -24.71 5.28 0.53
C THR A 720 -23.48 4.40 0.28
N GLU A 721 -23.33 3.89 -0.91
CA GLU A 721 -22.12 3.15 -1.31
C GLU A 721 -20.85 4.01 -1.19
N ASP A 722 -20.99 5.34 -1.38
CA ASP A 722 -19.91 6.31 -1.28
C ASP A 722 -19.75 6.91 0.13
N GLN A 723 -20.50 6.44 1.12
CA GLN A 723 -20.50 6.99 2.48
C GLN A 723 -19.12 7.03 3.12
N ALA A 724 -18.32 5.98 2.95
CA ALA A 724 -16.97 5.91 3.48
C ALA A 724 -16.04 6.93 2.79
N VAL A 725 -16.21 7.14 1.49
CA VAL A 725 -15.43 8.13 0.72
C VAL A 725 -15.79 9.55 1.15
N LEU A 726 -17.08 9.84 1.36
CA LEU A 726 -17.54 11.12 1.87
C LEU A 726 -17.01 11.39 3.28
N TYR A 727 -17.15 10.44 4.19
CA TYR A 727 -16.67 10.60 5.56
C TYR A 727 -15.15 10.81 5.64
N ARG A 728 -14.38 10.14 4.75
CA ARG A 728 -12.93 10.32 4.64
C ARG A 728 -12.53 11.79 4.39
N LEU A 729 -13.38 12.58 3.72
CA LEU A 729 -13.14 14.01 3.48
C LEU A 729 -13.15 14.84 4.76
N SER A 730 -13.76 14.33 5.83
CA SER A 730 -13.77 14.96 7.16
C SER A 730 -12.45 14.81 7.93
N GLY A 731 -11.52 13.96 7.46
CA GLY A 731 -10.18 13.85 8.06
C GLY A 731 -9.67 12.42 8.24
N ASP A 732 -10.53 11.42 8.41
CA ASP A 732 -10.09 10.02 8.58
C ASP A 732 -9.57 9.43 7.27
N ARG A 733 -8.24 9.34 7.14
CA ARG A 733 -7.55 8.94 5.91
C ARG A 733 -7.16 7.47 5.86
N ASN A 734 -7.59 6.66 6.83
CA ASN A 734 -7.23 5.25 6.87
C ASN A 734 -7.69 4.54 5.58
N PRO A 735 -6.75 3.92 4.81
CA PRO A 735 -7.09 3.22 3.56
C PRO A 735 -8.06 2.05 3.75
N LEU A 736 -8.17 1.50 4.95
CA LEU A 736 -9.07 0.40 5.31
C LEU A 736 -10.52 0.61 4.85
N HIS A 737 -10.93 1.86 4.73
CA HIS A 737 -12.31 2.25 4.49
C HIS A 737 -12.64 2.51 3.01
N VAL A 738 -11.64 2.51 2.13
CA VAL A 738 -11.84 2.81 0.71
C VAL A 738 -11.02 1.94 -0.23
N ASP A 739 -9.92 1.35 0.26
CA ASP A 739 -9.03 0.51 -0.54
C ASP A 739 -9.36 -0.97 -0.32
N PRO A 740 -9.86 -1.68 -1.36
CA PRO A 740 -10.23 -3.09 -1.23
C PRO A 740 -9.06 -4.01 -0.87
N ASP A 741 -7.84 -3.68 -1.33
CA ASP A 741 -6.68 -4.53 -1.09
C ASP A 741 -6.14 -4.31 0.32
N PHE A 742 -6.12 -3.06 0.78
CA PHE A 742 -5.81 -2.75 2.18
C PHE A 742 -6.83 -3.39 3.14
N SER A 743 -8.12 -3.38 2.78
CA SER A 743 -9.18 -4.03 3.55
C SER A 743 -8.99 -5.54 3.67
N LYS A 744 -8.57 -6.20 2.58
CA LYS A 744 -8.26 -7.65 2.59
C LYS A 744 -7.10 -7.97 3.52
N VAL A 745 -6.03 -7.16 3.50
CA VAL A 745 -4.92 -7.30 4.44
C VAL A 745 -5.38 -7.09 5.88
N GLY A 746 -6.34 -6.18 6.11
CA GLY A 746 -7.00 -5.98 7.39
C GLY A 746 -7.96 -7.12 7.80
N GLY A 747 -8.15 -8.15 6.97
CA GLY A 747 -9.03 -9.30 7.20
C GLY A 747 -10.49 -9.04 6.85
N PHE A 748 -10.79 -8.03 6.01
CA PHE A 748 -12.15 -7.73 5.56
C PHE A 748 -12.29 -8.04 4.06
N LYS A 749 -13.45 -8.57 3.66
CA LYS A 749 -13.71 -8.92 2.26
C LYS A 749 -13.86 -7.70 1.34
N THR A 750 -14.35 -6.61 1.90
CA THR A 750 -14.61 -5.32 1.23
C THR A 750 -14.26 -4.18 2.19
N PRO A 751 -14.01 -2.96 1.70
CA PRO A 751 -13.90 -1.79 2.54
C PRO A 751 -15.09 -1.66 3.51
N ILE A 752 -14.79 -1.30 4.73
CA ILE A 752 -15.78 -1.14 5.81
C ILE A 752 -16.01 0.33 6.11
N LEU A 753 -17.18 0.69 6.60
CA LEU A 753 -17.46 2.06 7.03
C LEU A 753 -16.68 2.40 8.30
N HIS A 754 -16.21 3.63 8.40
CA HIS A 754 -15.53 4.16 9.58
C HIS A 754 -16.39 4.01 10.85
N GLY A 755 -15.79 3.56 11.95
CA GLY A 755 -16.48 3.45 13.24
C GLY A 755 -17.09 4.77 13.67
N LEU A 756 -16.32 5.86 13.59
CA LEU A 756 -16.77 7.20 13.93
C LEU A 756 -17.83 7.76 12.95
N CYS A 757 -17.89 7.28 11.71
CA CYS A 757 -18.97 7.65 10.79
C CYS A 757 -20.32 7.12 11.28
N PHE A 758 -20.43 5.81 11.59
CA PHE A 758 -21.69 5.29 12.08
C PHE A 758 -21.99 5.65 13.55
N MET A 759 -20.99 6.02 14.36
CA MET A 759 -21.21 6.74 15.62
C MET A 759 -21.85 8.10 15.35
N GLY A 760 -21.37 8.84 14.34
CA GLY A 760 -21.95 10.12 13.92
C GLY A 760 -23.39 9.99 13.47
N ILE A 761 -23.69 8.95 12.66
CA ILE A 761 -25.06 8.64 12.22
C ILE A 761 -25.97 8.35 13.43
N ALA A 762 -25.52 7.49 14.36
CA ALA A 762 -26.28 7.20 15.58
C ALA A 762 -26.47 8.44 16.46
N GLY A 763 -25.43 9.27 16.61
CA GLY A 763 -25.51 10.55 17.32
C GLY A 763 -26.52 11.53 16.69
N LYS A 764 -26.57 11.58 15.33
CA LYS A 764 -27.59 12.34 14.60
C LYS A 764 -29.01 11.82 14.90
N HIS A 765 -29.20 10.51 14.89
CA HIS A 765 -30.50 9.91 15.25
C HIS A 765 -30.96 10.29 16.67
N ILE A 766 -30.02 10.27 17.64
CA ILE A 766 -30.29 10.69 19.02
C ILE A 766 -30.65 12.17 19.07
N TYR A 767 -29.87 13.01 18.38
CA TYR A 767 -30.08 14.45 18.36
C TYR A 767 -31.43 14.82 17.72
N GLN A 768 -31.79 14.20 16.60
CA GLN A 768 -33.06 14.41 15.92
C GLN A 768 -34.27 13.95 16.77
N THR A 769 -34.09 12.91 17.58
CA THR A 769 -35.19 12.30 18.37
C THR A 769 -35.36 12.96 19.74
N PHE A 770 -34.25 13.25 20.43
CA PHE A 770 -34.27 13.67 21.83
C PHE A 770 -33.61 15.04 22.11
N GLY A 771 -32.99 15.63 21.12
CA GLY A 771 -32.28 16.92 21.20
C GLY A 771 -30.81 16.82 21.56
N ALA A 772 -30.19 17.96 21.92
CA ALA A 772 -28.76 18.07 22.17
C ALA A 772 -28.30 17.18 23.35
N PHE A 773 -27.11 16.65 23.21
CA PHE A 773 -26.46 15.87 24.27
C PHE A 773 -25.06 16.42 24.59
N LYS A 774 -24.67 16.35 25.88
CA LYS A 774 -23.38 16.85 26.36
C LYS A 774 -22.25 15.84 26.28
N ASN A 775 -22.58 14.54 26.20
CA ASN A 775 -21.61 13.49 25.94
C ASN A 775 -22.27 12.28 25.29
N ILE A 776 -21.43 11.48 24.61
CA ILE A 776 -21.80 10.21 24.02
C ILE A 776 -20.65 9.22 24.19
N LYS A 777 -20.97 7.98 24.57
CA LYS A 777 -20.04 6.86 24.64
C LYS A 777 -20.57 5.70 23.82
N VAL A 778 -19.72 5.10 23.00
CA VAL A 778 -20.05 3.92 22.20
C VAL A 778 -18.98 2.85 22.31
N ARG A 779 -19.39 1.58 22.15
CA ARG A 779 -18.50 0.46 21.91
C ARG A 779 -18.77 -0.09 20.51
N PHE A 780 -17.76 -0.13 19.67
CA PHE A 780 -17.85 -0.73 18.34
C PHE A 780 -17.80 -2.25 18.47
N ALA A 781 -18.86 -2.93 18.02
CA ALA A 781 -19.05 -4.38 18.19
C ALA A 781 -19.03 -5.13 16.87
N GLY A 782 -19.24 -4.47 15.74
CA GLY A 782 -19.28 -5.06 14.43
C GLY A 782 -18.91 -4.08 13.34
N VAL A 783 -18.75 -4.61 12.12
CA VAL A 783 -18.43 -3.84 10.92
C VAL A 783 -19.69 -3.49 10.15
N VAL A 784 -19.68 -2.34 9.51
CA VAL A 784 -20.71 -1.86 8.59
C VAL A 784 -20.06 -1.76 7.21
N ILE A 785 -20.75 -2.25 6.20
CA ILE A 785 -20.33 -2.10 4.79
C ILE A 785 -21.13 -0.93 4.20
N PRO A 786 -20.48 0.02 3.47
CA PRO A 786 -21.19 1.08 2.76
C PRO A 786 -22.34 0.53 1.91
N GLY A 787 -23.50 1.18 1.94
CA GLY A 787 -24.72 0.71 1.30
C GLY A 787 -25.66 -0.11 2.20
N GLN A 788 -25.21 -0.49 3.41
CA GLN A 788 -26.06 -1.18 4.39
C GLN A 788 -26.92 -0.20 5.19
N THR A 789 -28.04 -0.70 5.72
CA THR A 789 -29.00 0.05 6.53
C THR A 789 -28.64 -0.06 8.00
N LEU A 790 -28.46 1.06 8.67
CA LEU A 790 -28.25 1.18 10.11
C LEU A 790 -29.57 1.40 10.82
N ARG A 791 -29.88 0.53 11.79
CA ARG A 791 -31.01 0.67 12.72
C ARG A 791 -30.51 1.08 14.08
N THR A 792 -30.84 2.30 14.52
CA THR A 792 -30.57 2.78 15.88
C THR A 792 -31.79 2.63 16.73
N GLU A 793 -31.70 1.78 17.74
CA GLU A 793 -32.73 1.54 18.77
C GLU A 793 -32.33 2.30 20.02
N MET A 794 -33.26 3.08 20.59
CA MET A 794 -32.98 4.06 21.62
C MET A 794 -33.96 3.90 22.79
N TRP A 795 -33.45 3.94 24.01
CA TRP A 795 -34.21 3.89 25.29
C TRP A 795 -33.85 5.12 26.11
N LYS A 796 -34.86 5.93 26.47
CA LYS A 796 -34.70 7.15 27.25
C LYS A 796 -34.91 6.90 28.74
N GLU A 797 -33.90 7.16 29.55
CA GLU A 797 -33.91 7.06 31.01
C GLU A 797 -33.61 8.44 31.63
N GLY A 798 -34.64 9.25 31.91
CA GLY A 798 -34.47 10.63 32.37
C GLY A 798 -33.74 11.50 31.33
N ASN A 799 -32.57 12.05 31.67
CA ASN A 799 -31.71 12.82 30.76
C ASN A 799 -30.63 11.96 30.04
N LYS A 800 -30.74 10.64 30.13
CA LYS A 800 -29.82 9.69 29.49
C LYS A 800 -30.56 8.90 28.42
N VAL A 801 -29.95 8.76 27.26
CA VAL A 801 -30.41 7.88 26.18
C VAL A 801 -29.41 6.72 26.06
N ILE A 802 -29.90 5.52 26.33
CA ILE A 802 -29.16 4.30 26.06
C ILE A 802 -29.54 3.85 24.67
N PHE A 803 -28.58 3.36 23.90
CA PHE A 803 -28.83 2.98 22.50
C PHE A 803 -27.95 1.82 22.03
N GLN A 804 -28.38 1.21 20.96
CA GLN A 804 -27.59 0.30 20.16
C GLN A 804 -27.85 0.56 18.67
N THR A 805 -26.87 0.23 17.81
CA THR A 805 -27.05 0.34 16.36
C THR A 805 -26.72 -0.98 15.70
N GLY A 806 -27.66 -1.53 14.96
CA GLY A 806 -27.54 -2.78 14.22
C GLY A 806 -27.50 -2.53 12.71
N VAL A 807 -26.98 -3.52 11.97
CA VAL A 807 -27.06 -3.59 10.51
C VAL A 807 -28.27 -4.44 10.14
N VAL A 808 -29.29 -3.85 9.52
CA VAL A 808 -30.57 -4.50 9.21
C VAL A 808 -30.37 -5.75 8.35
N GLU A 809 -29.54 -5.68 7.31
CA GLU A 809 -29.29 -6.78 6.36
C GLU A 809 -28.61 -8.00 6.98
N THR A 810 -27.91 -7.81 8.10
CA THR A 810 -27.15 -8.91 8.75
C THR A 810 -27.69 -9.29 10.12
N GLY A 811 -28.55 -8.46 10.73
CA GLY A 811 -29.01 -8.60 12.10
C GLY A 811 -27.91 -8.46 13.16
N LYS A 812 -26.70 -8.03 12.80
CA LYS A 812 -25.55 -7.90 13.71
C LYS A 812 -25.47 -6.50 14.28
N LEU A 813 -25.11 -6.39 15.55
CA LEU A 813 -24.87 -5.09 16.19
C LEU A 813 -23.52 -4.50 15.73
N ALA A 814 -23.55 -3.24 15.33
CA ALA A 814 -22.37 -2.43 15.00
C ALA A 814 -21.92 -1.59 16.20
N ILE A 815 -22.86 -1.07 16.99
CA ILE A 815 -22.65 -0.34 18.25
C ILE A 815 -23.39 -1.04 19.38
N THR A 816 -22.73 -1.21 20.53
CA THR A 816 -23.29 -1.80 21.75
C THR A 816 -22.87 -1.02 22.99
N ALA A 817 -23.52 -1.29 24.12
CA ALA A 817 -23.20 -0.67 25.41
C ALA A 817 -23.00 0.85 25.30
N ALA A 818 -23.86 1.49 24.52
CA ALA A 818 -23.77 2.90 24.18
C ALA A 818 -24.80 3.76 24.96
N ALA A 819 -24.39 4.98 25.30
CA ALA A 819 -25.25 5.94 25.96
C ALA A 819 -24.86 7.38 25.59
N ALA A 820 -25.84 8.26 25.51
CA ALA A 820 -25.68 9.70 25.41
C ALA A 820 -26.37 10.39 26.59
N GLN A 821 -25.81 11.48 27.10
CA GLN A 821 -26.42 12.28 28.15
C GLN A 821 -26.93 13.60 27.58
N LEU A 822 -28.21 13.81 27.60
CA LEU A 822 -28.87 15.00 27.08
C LEU A 822 -28.51 16.27 27.90
N VAL A 823 -28.57 17.41 27.27
CA VAL A 823 -28.43 18.72 27.92
C VAL A 823 -29.69 18.99 28.72
N GLU A 824 -29.56 19.41 30.00
CA GLU A 824 -30.69 19.78 30.84
C GLU A 824 -31.32 21.08 30.34
N GLY A 825 -32.66 21.11 30.18
CA GLY A 825 -33.37 22.27 29.68
C GLY A 825 -33.48 22.31 28.14
N GLY A 826 -33.36 21.17 27.48
CA GLY A 826 -33.34 21.04 26.04
C GLY A 826 -34.37 21.89 25.30
N VAL A 827 -33.90 22.84 24.52
CA VAL A 827 -34.68 23.50 23.48
C VAL A 827 -35.18 22.41 22.55
N LYS A 828 -36.46 22.10 22.58
CA LYS A 828 -37.13 21.42 21.47
C LYS A 828 -37.08 22.38 20.30
N LEU A 829 -36.26 22.06 19.32
CA LEU A 829 -36.30 22.68 18.02
C LEU A 829 -37.54 22.28 17.25
#